data_aeeb15ef5fc868652f4784beb1a79f16
#
_entry.id   aeeb15ef5fc868652f4784beb1a79f16
#
_cell.length_a   1.000
_cell.length_b   1.000
_cell.length_c   1.000
_cell.angle_alpha   90.00
_cell.angle_beta   90.00
_cell.angle_gamma   90.00
#
_symmetry.space_group_name_H-M   'P 1'
#
loop_
_entity.id
_entity.type
_entity.pdbx_description
1 polymer ?
#
loop_
_entity_poly.entity_id
_entity_poly.type
_entity_poly.pdbx_seq_one_letter_code
_entity_poly.pdbx_strand_id
1 'polypeptide(L)'
;MASNQPTGNVPLRAGQIPGANMPVMSTQPNVPLTSTQPTANMPLRMGRQQQPPQLGMQQGPAAGASVQHPQHMQIQPLQEPITAQPHTAAGHQQPPTDLMQHQTPGHMQPQLGVTKATPNPSLQLLPAASRQHGLMTPMMKSDKFRFTTSDDNTLLKQVQGTHLPDGRVIEVKPLIHIVEGIFNLADPSIGAISGLETRASIEALEDKTYQTDSLGMLEVLAYIIDRISCEITCKCSGGGDAHVTALSILNMVSSYSWDAKLALALSAFAVTYGEFWLVAQSYTTNQLAKAVAILKQLPEILEHTHVLKPQFDAIKNLVTAMVEVSKCIVQFNELPSQYITAENDALYSASAHIPVAVYWTIRSILACASQLTGLTLFGREHMVSTTEAWELSSLAHKLRNMHTHLSSLLENCHKYIHDKKYLEALHNLKTLFEMSHIDNMRILRALIYPKDDLLPLVDGATKTRVNLEVLRRKMVLLLISDLDISQEEVIILEQLYSEARQHQTRHESQYEVVWLPIVDPNMPWTDNKQKQFQSLQSAMPWYTVYHPSLIDRAVIQFIKEEWQFGKKPILVVLDPHGKVVCPNALHMMWIWGSLAYPFSTAREEALWREETWRLELLVDGLDPVILNWMAEGRYICLYGGEDMDWIRKFTAATNAVAKTAGIPLGMVYVGKSNPKDRVRRNNDTIASENLSHIWQDLTSIWYFWVRLESMWYSKVQLGRNAETDHVMQEIMRMLTYDSSEGGWAVFARGSAEMASAKGAIFLTCMQEYNTVWKDQVEPKGFMPAMRDHLAQLHTPHHCNRLVLPGTAGKIPERIICSECGRVMEKFLMYRCCDE
;
A
#
# COMPACT_ATOMS: atom_id res chain seq x y z
N MET A 1 56.13 20.48 41.11
CA MET A 1 54.73 20.97 41.08
C MET A 1 54.00 20.19 40.02
N ALA A 2 53.08 19.37 40.47
CA ALA A 2 52.38 18.36 39.71
C ALA A 2 51.34 19.01 38.78
N SER A 3 51.28 18.62 37.56
CA SER A 3 50.11 18.83 36.71
C SER A 3 49.57 17.51 36.21
N ASN A 4 48.41 17.19 36.73
CA ASN A 4 47.59 16.04 36.40
C ASN A 4 47.14 16.15 34.94
N GLN A 5 47.41 15.15 34.16
CA GLN A 5 46.66 14.81 32.96
C GLN A 5 45.52 13.84 33.35
N PRO A 6 44.32 14.04 32.90
CA PRO A 6 43.32 13.00 33.00
C PRO A 6 43.48 12.04 31.80
N THR A 7 43.79 10.82 32.09
CA THR A 7 43.69 9.67 31.18
C THR A 7 42.21 9.46 30.89
N GLY A 8 41.76 9.83 29.69
CA GLY A 8 40.46 9.47 29.19
C GLY A 8 40.44 7.97 28.83
N ASN A 9 39.88 7.17 29.67
CA ASN A 9 39.46 5.81 29.33
C ASN A 9 38.35 5.89 28.28
N VAL A 10 38.69 5.55 27.09
CA VAL A 10 37.71 5.22 26.04
C VAL A 10 37.09 3.89 26.42
N PRO A 11 35.80 3.77 26.68
CA PRO A 11 35.20 2.47 26.96
C PRO A 11 35.27 1.62 25.69
N LEU A 12 35.98 0.53 25.78
CA LEU A 12 35.96 -0.57 24.82
C LEU A 12 34.49 -1.03 24.63
N ARG A 13 34.08 -1.08 23.42
CA ARG A 13 32.77 -1.57 22.97
C ARG A 13 32.71 -3.08 23.27
N ALA A 14 32.05 -3.46 24.36
CA ALA A 14 31.75 -4.84 24.67
C ALA A 14 30.51 -5.30 23.93
N GLY A 15 30.68 -5.68 22.70
CA GLY A 15 29.66 -6.35 21.91
C GLY A 15 30.19 -7.70 21.47
N GLN A 16 29.98 -8.72 22.26
CA GLN A 16 30.24 -10.11 21.85
C GLN A 16 29.05 -10.57 21.00
N ILE A 17 29.33 -11.09 19.84
CA ILE A 17 28.37 -11.90 19.09
C ILE A 17 28.30 -13.24 19.83
N PRO A 18 27.18 -13.66 20.44
CA PRO A 18 27.09 -14.96 21.08
C PRO A 18 27.20 -16.03 20.00
N GLY A 19 28.29 -16.79 20.03
CA GLY A 19 28.34 -18.06 19.32
C GLY A 19 27.18 -18.94 19.80
N ALA A 20 26.46 -19.54 18.87
CA ALA A 20 25.39 -20.48 19.16
C ALA A 20 25.89 -21.60 20.05
N ASN A 21 25.61 -21.55 21.36
CA ASN A 21 25.77 -22.69 22.28
C ASN A 21 24.66 -23.70 21.99
N MET A 22 25.00 -24.70 21.20
CA MET A 22 24.28 -25.97 21.23
C MET A 22 24.64 -26.73 22.49
N PRO A 23 23.68 -27.31 23.22
CA PRO A 23 24.00 -28.15 24.38
C PRO A 23 24.66 -29.44 23.89
N VAL A 24 25.85 -29.69 24.43
CA VAL A 24 26.59 -30.95 24.30
C VAL A 24 25.82 -32.05 25.03
N MET A 25 25.25 -32.98 24.29
CA MET A 25 24.79 -34.26 24.82
C MET A 25 25.99 -35.19 24.99
N SER A 26 26.26 -35.57 26.21
CA SER A 26 27.19 -36.63 26.56
C SER A 26 26.60 -38.03 26.28
N THR A 27 27.32 -38.74 25.43
CA THR A 27 27.54 -40.20 25.33
C THR A 27 26.75 -41.20 26.17
N GLN A 28 26.11 -42.07 25.46
CA GLN A 28 25.74 -43.49 25.46
C GLN A 28 26.34 -44.41 26.57
N PRO A 29 25.87 -45.70 26.79
CA PRO A 29 25.34 -46.66 25.79
C PRO A 29 24.25 -47.68 26.24
N ASN A 30 23.75 -48.41 25.23
CA ASN A 30 23.28 -49.80 25.23
C ASN A 30 21.77 -50.14 25.21
N VAL A 31 21.42 -50.75 24.11
CA VAL A 31 20.27 -51.55 23.63
C VAL A 31 20.11 -52.87 24.42
N PRO A 32 18.98 -53.62 24.50
CA PRO A 32 18.29 -54.17 23.34
C PRO A 32 16.75 -54.33 23.36
N LEU A 33 16.19 -54.31 22.14
CA LEU A 33 15.09 -55.11 21.54
C LEU A 33 14.02 -55.80 22.44
N THR A 34 12.76 -55.49 22.20
CA THR A 34 11.76 -56.49 21.65
C THR A 34 10.42 -55.81 21.31
N SER A 35 10.03 -56.02 20.10
CA SER A 35 8.75 -56.32 19.44
C SER A 35 7.48 -56.32 20.28
N THR A 36 6.39 -55.67 19.76
CA THR A 36 5.15 -56.25 19.22
C THR A 36 4.06 -55.19 19.13
N GLN A 37 3.53 -55.04 17.96
CA GLN A 37 2.13 -54.66 17.69
C GLN A 37 1.24 -55.90 17.93
N PRO A 38 -0.13 -55.84 17.98
CA PRO A 38 -1.06 -55.05 17.15
C PRO A 38 -2.44 -54.72 17.77
N THR A 39 -3.19 -53.93 16.95
CA THR A 39 -4.64 -53.98 16.65
C THR A 39 -5.69 -53.51 17.64
N ALA A 40 -6.44 -52.52 17.11
CA ALA A 40 -7.88 -52.46 16.82
C ALA A 40 -8.93 -52.28 17.94
N ASN A 41 -9.75 -51.29 17.69
CA ASN A 41 -11.23 -51.25 17.71
C ASN A 41 -11.89 -50.17 18.56
N MET A 42 -12.59 -49.30 17.83
CA MET A 42 -13.80 -48.55 18.25
C MET A 42 -14.88 -49.50 18.83
N PRO A 43 -15.88 -49.07 19.65
CA PRO A 43 -16.94 -48.22 19.14
C PRO A 43 -17.65 -47.28 20.15
N LEU A 44 -18.29 -46.25 19.54
CA LEU A 44 -19.59 -45.59 19.84
C LEU A 44 -20.32 -45.84 21.16
N ARG A 45 -20.75 -44.77 21.87
CA ARG A 45 -22.17 -44.46 22.18
C ARG A 45 -22.33 -43.17 23.02
N MET A 46 -23.11 -42.29 22.47
CA MET A 46 -24.28 -41.54 22.94
C MET A 46 -24.53 -41.43 24.46
N GLY A 47 -24.83 -40.18 24.90
CA GLY A 47 -25.92 -40.04 25.82
C GLY A 47 -25.88 -38.87 26.80
N ARG A 48 -26.73 -37.87 26.52
CA ARG A 48 -27.59 -37.07 27.44
C ARG A 48 -27.01 -35.97 28.33
N GLN A 49 -27.45 -34.76 27.97
CA GLN A 49 -28.03 -33.64 28.74
C GLN A 49 -28.13 -33.83 30.27
N GLN A 50 -27.73 -32.78 31.01
CA GLN A 50 -28.54 -32.21 32.11
C GLN A 50 -28.16 -30.76 32.40
N GLN A 51 -29.20 -29.95 32.50
CA GLN A 51 -29.25 -28.54 32.91
C GLN A 51 -29.30 -28.41 34.44
N PRO A 52 -29.26 -27.14 34.98
CA PRO A 52 -28.82 -26.83 36.31
C PRO A 52 -29.97 -26.79 37.34
N PRO A 53 -29.71 -26.60 38.65
CA PRO A 53 -30.77 -26.17 39.56
C PRO A 53 -30.62 -24.73 40.05
N GLN A 54 -31.72 -24.02 40.00
CA GLN A 54 -32.07 -22.82 40.76
C GLN A 54 -32.40 -23.19 42.21
N LEU A 55 -32.49 -22.14 43.04
CA LEU A 55 -33.17 -21.92 44.35
C LEU A 55 -32.17 -21.45 45.43
N GLY A 56 -32.40 -20.45 46.22
CA GLY A 56 -33.61 -19.84 46.63
C GLY A 56 -33.40 -18.61 47.53
N MET A 57 -34.37 -17.82 47.56
CA MET A 57 -34.58 -16.62 48.40
C MET A 57 -34.41 -16.87 49.92
N GLN A 58 -33.94 -15.87 50.65
CA GLN A 58 -34.54 -15.52 51.94
C GLN A 58 -34.35 -14.04 52.31
N GLN A 59 -35.40 -13.47 52.89
CA GLN A 59 -35.67 -12.09 53.19
C GLN A 59 -35.02 -11.58 54.48
N GLY A 60 -34.67 -10.34 54.51
CA GLY A 60 -34.85 -9.19 55.36
C GLY A 60 -34.48 -9.25 56.90
N PRO A 61 -34.55 -8.15 57.66
CA PRO A 61 -35.25 -6.90 57.41
C PRO A 61 -34.53 -5.59 57.81
N ALA A 62 -35.21 -4.53 57.56
CA ALA A 62 -35.06 -3.08 57.61
C ALA A 62 -34.45 -2.41 58.86
N ALA A 63 -33.88 -1.25 58.64
CA ALA A 63 -34.02 0.01 59.35
C ALA A 63 -33.24 1.07 58.59
N GLY A 64 -33.72 2.09 58.06
CA GLY A 64 -34.56 3.19 58.52
C GLY A 64 -33.70 4.40 58.84
N ALA A 65 -33.55 5.36 57.89
CA ALA A 65 -33.52 6.79 58.21
C ALA A 65 -33.47 7.63 56.92
N SER A 66 -34.49 8.41 56.82
CA SER A 66 -34.74 9.57 55.95
C SER A 66 -33.68 10.63 56.03
N VAL A 67 -33.51 11.45 54.97
CA VAL A 67 -33.82 12.91 54.96
C VAL A 67 -33.18 13.60 53.72
N GLN A 68 -34.07 14.16 52.94
CA GLN A 68 -34.08 15.46 52.22
C GLN A 68 -33.23 15.71 50.96
N HIS A 69 -33.96 15.89 49.87
CA HIS A 69 -33.68 16.85 48.76
C HIS A 69 -33.63 18.29 49.24
N PRO A 70 -32.91 19.18 48.56
CA PRO A 70 -33.59 20.23 47.84
C PRO A 70 -33.08 20.41 46.40
N GLN A 71 -34.05 20.46 45.48
CA GLN A 71 -34.54 21.57 44.64
C GLN A 71 -33.54 22.26 43.69
N HIS A 72 -33.88 22.16 42.45
CA HIS A 72 -33.85 23.14 41.34
C HIS A 72 -33.16 24.47 41.58
N MET A 73 -32.25 24.79 40.65
CA MET A 73 -32.15 26.17 40.15
C MET A 73 -31.87 26.13 38.63
N GLN A 74 -32.88 26.54 37.89
CA GLN A 74 -32.79 27.04 36.51
C GLN A 74 -32.13 28.42 36.56
N ILE A 75 -31.24 28.66 35.59
CA ILE A 75 -30.94 30.03 35.14
C ILE A 75 -30.98 30.05 33.63
N GLN A 76 -31.93 30.79 33.11
CA GLN A 76 -32.12 31.19 31.72
C GLN A 76 -31.20 32.35 31.35
N PRO A 77 -31.14 32.70 30.03
CA PRO A 77 -30.07 33.47 29.41
C PRO A 77 -30.27 34.99 29.54
N LEU A 78 -29.16 35.70 29.51
CA LEU A 78 -29.21 37.18 29.45
C LEU A 78 -28.80 37.62 28.03
N GLN A 79 -29.71 38.43 27.51
CA GLN A 79 -29.70 39.20 26.26
C GLN A 79 -28.65 40.32 26.29
N GLU A 80 -28.28 40.71 25.10
CA GLU A 80 -27.52 41.92 24.73
C GLU A 80 -28.18 43.21 25.26
N PRO A 81 -27.44 44.33 25.28
CA PRO A 81 -28.00 45.52 24.65
C PRO A 81 -27.08 46.24 23.65
N ILE A 82 -27.71 46.63 22.57
CA ILE A 82 -27.41 47.55 21.50
C ILE A 82 -27.30 49.00 22.10
N THR A 83 -26.51 49.80 21.43
CA THR A 83 -26.52 51.24 21.17
C THR A 83 -25.13 51.87 21.32
N ALA A 84 -24.63 52.80 20.54
CA ALA A 84 -25.02 53.64 19.46
C ALA A 84 -23.75 54.31 18.89
N GLN A 85 -23.78 54.60 17.60
CA GLN A 85 -22.94 55.65 16.99
C GLN A 85 -23.35 57.04 17.45
N PRO A 86 -22.72 58.22 17.18
CA PRO A 86 -22.12 58.56 15.88
C PRO A 86 -20.99 59.62 15.87
N HIS A 87 -20.59 59.96 14.62
CA HIS A 87 -20.02 61.26 14.08
C HIS A 87 -18.49 61.42 14.10
N THR A 88 -17.99 61.64 12.99
CA THR A 88 -17.69 62.64 11.95
C THR A 88 -16.22 63.02 12.03
N ALA A 89 -15.46 63.25 11.02
CA ALA A 89 -15.52 63.87 9.75
C ALA A 89 -14.18 63.77 9.00
N ALA A 90 -14.24 63.58 7.74
CA ALA A 90 -13.66 64.39 6.67
C ALA A 90 -12.14 64.57 6.54
N GLY A 91 -11.71 64.37 5.27
CA GLY A 91 -10.55 64.97 4.66
C GLY A 91 -9.89 64.08 3.63
N HIS A 92 -10.40 64.08 2.47
CA HIS A 92 -9.82 64.50 1.19
C HIS A 92 -8.30 64.35 0.99
N GLN A 93 -7.83 63.56 0.04
CA GLN A 93 -7.36 64.04 -1.29
C GLN A 93 -6.69 62.92 -2.10
N GLN A 94 -7.18 62.77 -3.26
CA GLN A 94 -6.47 62.24 -4.46
C GLN A 94 -5.96 63.38 -5.29
N PRO A 95 -5.32 63.15 -6.45
CA PRO A 95 -3.98 62.65 -6.78
C PRO A 95 -3.07 63.80 -7.35
N PRO A 96 -1.99 63.58 -8.06
CA PRO A 96 -2.01 63.59 -9.53
C PRO A 96 -0.98 62.71 -10.27
N THR A 97 -1.36 62.39 -11.47
CA THR A 97 -0.69 62.03 -12.70
C THR A 97 0.51 62.90 -13.07
N ASP A 98 1.47 62.30 -13.77
CA ASP A 98 2.11 62.75 -15.04
C ASP A 98 3.35 61.89 -15.30
N LEU A 99 3.40 61.14 -16.42
CA LEU A 99 3.83 61.46 -17.78
C LEU A 99 5.34 61.58 -17.98
N MET A 100 5.83 60.79 -18.87
CA MET A 100 6.74 60.95 -20.03
C MET A 100 7.72 59.79 -20.16
N GLN A 101 7.57 58.98 -21.18
CA GLN A 101 7.97 59.06 -22.60
C GLN A 101 9.48 58.95 -22.86
N HIS A 102 9.77 58.06 -23.76
CA HIS A 102 10.73 57.95 -24.87
C HIS A 102 11.62 56.71 -24.78
N GLN A 103 11.91 55.87 -25.75
CA GLN A 103 11.71 55.86 -27.25
C GLN A 103 12.24 54.50 -27.74
N THR A 104 11.57 53.95 -28.68
CA THR A 104 12.08 52.95 -29.65
C THR A 104 12.94 53.67 -30.72
N PRO A 105 13.73 52.99 -31.61
CA PRO A 105 13.32 52.19 -32.75
C PRO A 105 14.31 51.07 -33.08
N GLY A 106 14.12 50.11 -33.96
CA GLY A 106 13.36 49.96 -35.15
C GLY A 106 13.85 48.78 -35.98
N HIS A 107 12.92 48.22 -36.75
CA HIS A 107 13.05 47.64 -38.08
C HIS A 107 14.01 46.44 -38.38
N MET A 108 13.54 45.33 -38.93
CA MET A 108 13.14 45.18 -40.35
C MET A 108 12.49 43.80 -40.63
N GLN A 109 11.34 43.84 -41.28
CA GLN A 109 10.87 42.79 -42.20
C GLN A 109 11.41 43.05 -43.62
N PRO A 110 11.36 42.11 -44.57
CA PRO A 110 10.27 42.09 -45.57
C PRO A 110 9.77 40.69 -45.99
N GLN A 111 8.61 40.60 -46.19
CA GLN A 111 7.58 40.21 -47.14
C GLN A 111 7.91 39.66 -48.55
N LEU A 112 6.94 38.89 -49.04
CA LEU A 112 6.42 38.58 -50.40
C LEU A 112 6.87 37.21 -50.93
N GLY A 113 5.99 36.32 -51.46
CA GLY A 113 4.85 36.57 -52.29
C GLY A 113 4.03 35.34 -52.60
N VAL A 114 2.85 35.61 -52.96
CA VAL A 114 1.68 34.90 -53.41
C VAL A 114 1.92 34.15 -54.73
N THR A 115 1.29 32.91 -54.92
CA THR A 115 0.35 32.69 -56.03
C THR A 115 -0.43 31.37 -55.93
N LYS A 116 -1.68 31.47 -56.37
CA LYS A 116 -2.77 30.51 -56.53
C LYS A 116 -2.51 29.49 -57.67
N ALA A 117 -3.10 28.28 -57.57
CA ALA A 117 -4.16 27.80 -58.47
C ALA A 117 -4.39 26.28 -58.37
N THR A 118 -5.64 25.92 -58.19
CA THR A 118 -6.24 24.60 -58.54
C THR A 118 -6.45 24.50 -60.05
N PRO A 119 -6.80 23.35 -60.72
CA PRO A 119 -7.77 22.34 -60.33
C PRO A 119 -7.44 20.86 -60.77
N ASN A 120 -8.32 19.94 -60.25
CA ASN A 120 -8.59 18.56 -60.71
C ASN A 120 -8.94 18.48 -62.23
N PRO A 121 -9.08 17.26 -62.90
CA PRO A 121 -9.47 15.95 -62.43
C PRO A 121 -8.89 14.71 -63.20
N SER A 122 -9.28 13.49 -62.70
CA SER A 122 -9.70 12.31 -63.48
C SER A 122 -8.74 11.08 -63.64
N LEU A 123 -9.23 9.98 -63.10
CA LEU A 123 -9.49 8.64 -63.72
C LEU A 123 -8.38 7.61 -63.93
N GLN A 124 -8.67 6.49 -63.29
CA GLN A 124 -8.66 5.12 -63.79
C GLN A 124 -7.45 4.18 -63.53
N LEU A 125 -7.87 3.04 -62.99
CA LEU A 125 -7.57 1.63 -63.25
C LEU A 125 -6.49 0.90 -62.43
N LEU A 126 -7.06 -0.07 -61.71
CA LEU A 126 -6.43 -1.32 -61.20
C LEU A 126 -5.76 -2.15 -62.30
N PRO A 127 -4.79 -3.12 -62.06
CA PRO A 127 -5.10 -4.32 -61.26
C PRO A 127 -3.95 -4.98 -60.45
N ALA A 128 -4.40 -5.80 -59.48
CA ALA A 128 -3.97 -7.17 -59.12
C ALA A 128 -2.59 -7.46 -58.52
N ALA A 129 -2.64 -7.95 -57.26
CA ALA A 129 -2.05 -9.15 -56.65
C ALA A 129 -0.53 -9.27 -56.46
N SER A 130 -0.14 -9.30 -55.17
CA SER A 130 0.65 -10.39 -54.62
C SER A 130 0.70 -10.38 -53.07
N ARG A 131 0.57 -11.58 -52.52
CA ARG A 131 0.58 -11.91 -51.10
C ARG A 131 1.97 -11.73 -50.49
N GLN A 132 2.07 -11.16 -49.29
CA GLN A 132 3.01 -11.68 -48.27
C GLN A 132 2.50 -11.34 -46.88
N HIS A 133 2.55 -12.38 -46.03
CA HIS A 133 2.14 -12.40 -44.64
C HIS A 133 3.01 -11.48 -43.76
N GLY A 134 2.40 -10.59 -43.02
CA GLY A 134 2.97 -9.92 -41.86
C GLY A 134 1.93 -9.83 -40.76
N LEU A 135 2.15 -10.54 -39.65
CA LEU A 135 1.35 -10.44 -38.42
C LEU A 135 1.32 -8.99 -37.96
N MET A 136 0.17 -8.34 -38.07
CA MET A 136 -0.15 -7.13 -37.33
C MET A 136 -1.30 -7.45 -36.37
N THR A 137 -1.00 -7.34 -35.09
CA THR A 137 -2.00 -7.24 -34.02
C THR A 137 -3.03 -6.17 -34.34
N PRO A 138 -4.33 -6.43 -34.21
CA PRO A 138 -5.33 -5.38 -34.41
C PRO A 138 -5.33 -4.46 -33.18
N MET A 139 -4.93 -3.21 -33.36
CA MET A 139 -5.33 -2.11 -32.48
C MET A 139 -6.86 -2.06 -32.47
N MET A 140 -7.46 -2.35 -31.32
CA MET A 140 -8.87 -2.07 -31.06
C MET A 140 -9.11 -0.58 -31.29
N LYS A 141 -9.76 -0.25 -32.38
CA LYS A 141 -10.45 1.03 -32.56
C LYS A 141 -11.57 1.04 -31.53
N SER A 142 -11.52 1.97 -30.56
CA SER A 142 -12.64 2.27 -29.70
C SER A 142 -13.80 2.71 -30.59
N ASP A 143 -14.79 1.85 -30.77
CA ASP A 143 -16.07 2.25 -31.31
C ASP A 143 -16.67 3.23 -30.31
N LYS A 144 -16.59 4.52 -30.65
CA LYS A 144 -17.41 5.56 -30.03
C LYS A 144 -18.85 5.23 -30.38
N PHE A 145 -19.55 4.57 -29.48
CA PHE A 145 -20.98 4.38 -29.54
C PHE A 145 -21.65 5.76 -29.60
N ARG A 146 -22.01 6.23 -30.81
CA ARG A 146 -22.85 7.38 -31.03
C ARG A 146 -24.29 6.96 -30.76
N PHE A 147 -24.77 7.18 -29.52
CA PHE A 147 -26.16 7.01 -29.12
C PHE A 147 -27.09 8.16 -29.55
N THR A 148 -26.67 9.10 -30.40
CA THR A 148 -27.47 10.25 -30.76
C THR A 148 -27.86 10.17 -32.23
N THR A 149 -29.04 9.57 -32.47
CA THR A 149 -29.81 9.88 -33.67
C THR A 149 -30.51 11.24 -33.47
N SER A 150 -30.93 11.90 -34.55
CA SER A 150 -31.67 13.17 -34.51
C SER A 150 -32.90 13.10 -33.58
N ASP A 151 -33.52 11.92 -33.48
CA ASP A 151 -34.72 11.67 -32.68
C ASP A 151 -34.40 11.65 -31.16
N ASP A 152 -33.23 11.16 -30.75
CA ASP A 152 -32.83 11.12 -29.35
C ASP A 152 -32.57 12.51 -28.75
N ASN A 153 -32.08 13.47 -29.56
CA ASN A 153 -31.90 14.87 -29.13
C ASN A 153 -33.25 15.59 -28.93
N THR A 154 -34.25 15.28 -29.74
CA THR A 154 -35.62 15.82 -29.60
C THR A 154 -36.26 15.25 -28.32
N LEU A 155 -36.11 13.93 -28.09
CA LEU A 155 -36.58 13.27 -26.90
C LEU A 155 -35.93 13.84 -25.65
N LEU A 156 -34.61 14.02 -25.66
CA LEU A 156 -33.86 14.59 -24.53
C LEU A 156 -34.41 15.98 -24.16
N LYS A 157 -34.64 16.87 -25.14
CA LYS A 157 -35.22 18.19 -24.88
C LYS A 157 -36.62 18.13 -24.27
N GLN A 158 -37.46 17.22 -24.75
CA GLN A 158 -38.80 17.02 -24.20
C GLN A 158 -38.75 16.52 -22.75
N VAL A 159 -37.90 15.53 -22.47
CA VAL A 159 -37.72 14.97 -21.15
C VAL A 159 -37.11 16.00 -20.19
N GLN A 160 -36.08 16.74 -20.59
CA GLN A 160 -35.50 17.83 -19.80
C GLN A 160 -36.51 18.94 -19.52
N GLY A 161 -37.42 19.24 -20.45
CA GLY A 161 -38.49 20.22 -20.25
C GLY A 161 -39.48 19.87 -19.13
N THR A 162 -39.53 18.59 -18.70
CA THR A 162 -40.33 18.13 -17.54
C THR A 162 -39.56 18.23 -16.19
N HIS A 163 -38.33 18.75 -16.17
CA HIS A 163 -37.50 18.74 -14.98
C HIS A 163 -37.36 20.15 -14.40
N LEU A 164 -38.10 20.42 -13.33
CA LEU A 164 -38.13 21.70 -12.63
C LEU A 164 -37.92 21.43 -11.11
N PRO A 165 -36.70 21.03 -10.68
CA PRO A 165 -36.48 20.68 -9.30
C PRO A 165 -36.63 21.88 -8.38
N ASP A 166 -37.35 21.70 -7.28
CA ASP A 166 -37.61 22.71 -6.25
C ASP A 166 -36.71 22.56 -4.99
N GLY A 167 -35.73 21.69 -5.04
CA GLY A 167 -34.76 21.47 -3.97
C GLY A 167 -35.19 20.46 -2.89
N ARG A 168 -36.42 19.89 -3.03
CA ARG A 168 -36.79 18.82 -2.06
C ARG A 168 -36.00 17.54 -2.30
N VAL A 169 -35.50 16.99 -1.21
CA VAL A 169 -34.72 15.75 -1.18
C VAL A 169 -35.54 14.65 -0.53
N ILE A 170 -35.58 13.49 -1.14
CA ILE A 170 -36.14 12.27 -0.55
C ILE A 170 -35.06 11.19 -0.44
N GLU A 171 -35.18 10.33 0.55
CA GLU A 171 -34.30 9.17 0.67
C GLU A 171 -34.74 8.08 -0.32
N VAL A 172 -34.00 7.99 -1.43
CA VAL A 172 -34.32 7.10 -2.55
C VAL A 172 -33.97 5.64 -2.26
N LYS A 173 -32.91 5.39 -1.53
CA LYS A 173 -32.44 4.02 -1.21
C LYS A 173 -33.47 3.14 -0.53
N PRO A 174 -34.16 3.57 0.55
CA PRO A 174 -35.18 2.77 1.18
C PRO A 174 -36.30 2.38 0.21
N LEU A 175 -36.73 3.32 -0.65
CA LEU A 175 -37.75 3.03 -1.67
C LEU A 175 -37.29 1.95 -2.65
N ILE A 176 -36.07 2.04 -3.18
CA ILE A 176 -35.53 1.02 -4.09
C ILE A 176 -35.41 -0.33 -3.38
N HIS A 177 -35.02 -0.39 -2.11
CA HIS A 177 -34.97 -1.63 -1.37
C HIS A 177 -36.35 -2.28 -1.19
N ILE A 178 -37.39 -1.48 -0.90
CA ILE A 178 -38.76 -1.97 -0.82
C ILE A 178 -39.22 -2.53 -2.17
N VAL A 179 -38.95 -1.79 -3.25
CA VAL A 179 -39.25 -2.20 -4.64
C VAL A 179 -38.60 -3.52 -4.98
N GLU A 180 -37.32 -3.68 -4.67
CA GLU A 180 -36.59 -4.94 -4.87
C GLU A 180 -37.18 -6.07 -4.03
N GLY A 181 -37.54 -5.78 -2.78
CA GLY A 181 -38.19 -6.75 -1.91
C GLY A 181 -39.48 -7.28 -2.52
N ILE A 182 -40.33 -6.38 -3.07
CA ILE A 182 -41.56 -6.76 -3.75
C ILE A 182 -41.29 -7.62 -4.98
N PHE A 183 -40.34 -7.23 -5.84
CA PHE A 183 -40.01 -8.00 -7.05
C PHE A 183 -39.41 -9.36 -6.73
N ASN A 184 -38.59 -9.49 -5.70
CA ASN A 184 -38.00 -10.76 -5.25
C ASN A 184 -39.03 -11.70 -4.61
N LEU A 185 -40.00 -11.17 -3.84
CA LEU A 185 -41.07 -11.95 -3.22
C LEU A 185 -42.10 -12.38 -4.25
N ALA A 186 -42.38 -11.56 -5.26
CA ALA A 186 -43.30 -11.83 -6.32
C ALA A 186 -42.81 -12.94 -7.25
N ASP A 187 -41.55 -13.00 -7.54
CA ASP A 187 -40.90 -14.05 -8.35
C ASP A 187 -39.64 -14.61 -7.65
N PRO A 188 -39.73 -15.76 -6.97
CA PRO A 188 -38.61 -16.36 -6.25
C PRO A 188 -37.39 -16.67 -7.11
N SER A 189 -37.56 -16.76 -8.43
CA SER A 189 -36.43 -17.02 -9.35
C SER A 189 -35.56 -15.81 -9.62
N ILE A 190 -35.99 -14.58 -9.28
CA ILE A 190 -35.17 -13.35 -9.33
C ILE A 190 -34.21 -13.30 -8.12
N GLY A 191 -34.62 -13.82 -6.95
CA GLY A 191 -33.83 -13.83 -5.71
C GLY A 191 -32.61 -14.75 -5.70
N ALA A 192 -32.46 -15.66 -6.67
CA ALA A 192 -31.30 -16.54 -6.77
C ALA A 192 -29.99 -15.81 -7.18
N ILE A 193 -30.07 -14.56 -7.67
CA ILE A 193 -28.93 -13.75 -8.11
C ILE A 193 -28.44 -12.79 -7.00
N SER A 194 -29.33 -12.44 -6.05
CA SER A 194 -29.00 -11.56 -4.90
C SER A 194 -29.02 -12.40 -3.62
N GLY A 195 -27.85 -12.82 -3.13
CA GLY A 195 -27.75 -13.69 -1.95
C GLY A 195 -28.48 -13.17 -0.71
N LEU A 196 -28.84 -14.07 0.14
CA LEU A 196 -29.32 -14.10 1.55
C LEU A 196 -29.55 -12.79 2.35
N GLU A 197 -29.21 -11.62 1.82
CA GLU A 197 -29.29 -10.33 2.53
C GLU A 197 -30.72 -9.72 2.54
N THR A 198 -31.61 -10.19 1.67
CA THR A 198 -32.91 -9.52 1.43
C THR A 198 -33.89 -9.67 2.60
N ARG A 199 -33.84 -10.79 3.31
CA ARG A 199 -34.79 -11.05 4.43
C ARG A 199 -34.39 -10.26 5.70
N ALA A 200 -33.09 -10.22 6.00
CA ALA A 200 -32.57 -9.43 7.11
C ALA A 200 -32.71 -7.91 6.85
N SER A 201 -32.72 -7.49 5.56
CA SER A 201 -32.88 -6.10 5.18
C SER A 201 -34.33 -5.60 5.32
N ILE A 202 -35.33 -6.44 5.09
CA ILE A 202 -36.74 -6.07 5.27
C ILE A 202 -37.07 -5.98 6.77
N GLU A 203 -36.62 -6.92 7.59
CA GLU A 203 -36.77 -6.87 9.07
C GLU A 203 -35.98 -5.67 9.65
N ALA A 204 -34.81 -5.32 9.11
CA ALA A 204 -34.08 -4.12 9.53
C ALA A 204 -34.69 -2.79 9.04
N LEU A 205 -35.54 -2.83 8.00
CA LEU A 205 -36.30 -1.67 7.52
C LEU A 205 -37.53 -1.42 8.40
N GLU A 206 -38.16 -2.48 8.91
CA GLU A 206 -39.25 -2.32 9.89
C GLU A 206 -38.73 -1.57 11.14
N ASP A 207 -37.57 -1.93 11.67
CA ASP A 207 -36.97 -1.25 12.83
C ASP A 207 -36.57 0.22 12.57
N LYS A 208 -36.16 0.58 11.33
CA LYS A 208 -35.77 1.96 10.97
C LYS A 208 -36.96 2.83 10.52
N THR A 209 -38.03 2.23 10.01
CA THR A 209 -39.20 2.97 9.50
C THR A 209 -40.08 3.47 10.63
N TYR A 210 -39.96 2.94 11.82
CA TYR A 210 -40.71 3.37 13.02
C TYR A 210 -40.08 4.58 13.75
N GLN A 211 -38.95 5.14 13.27
CA GLN A 211 -38.48 6.41 13.80
C GLN A 211 -39.31 7.58 13.25
N THR A 212 -39.88 8.34 14.11
CA THR A 212 -41.02 9.28 14.03
C THR A 212 -40.96 10.35 12.94
N ASP A 213 -39.79 10.64 12.32
CA ASP A 213 -39.66 11.66 11.27
C ASP A 213 -39.90 11.13 9.84
N SER A 214 -39.88 9.81 9.65
CA SER A 214 -40.09 9.17 8.34
C SER A 214 -41.58 9.00 7.98
N LEU A 215 -42.49 8.98 8.96
CA LEU A 215 -43.91 8.72 8.74
C LEU A 215 -44.60 9.83 7.94
N GLY A 216 -44.30 11.10 8.22
CA GLY A 216 -44.90 12.24 7.48
C GLY A 216 -44.42 12.30 6.02
N MET A 217 -43.19 11.89 5.75
CA MET A 217 -42.65 11.83 4.38
C MET A 217 -43.26 10.67 3.58
N LEU A 218 -43.48 9.50 4.23
CA LEU A 218 -44.13 8.34 3.60
C LEU A 218 -45.58 8.61 3.20
N GLU A 219 -46.32 9.40 3.95
CA GLU A 219 -47.69 9.78 3.62
C GLU A 219 -47.76 10.60 2.31
N VAL A 220 -46.89 11.59 2.16
CA VAL A 220 -46.81 12.39 0.93
C VAL A 220 -46.33 11.53 -0.25
N LEU A 221 -45.37 10.64 -0.06
CA LEU A 221 -44.86 9.73 -1.09
C LEU A 221 -45.93 8.71 -1.49
N ALA A 222 -46.68 8.17 -0.54
CA ALA A 222 -47.79 7.23 -0.83
C ALA A 222 -48.84 7.85 -1.76
N TYR A 223 -49.23 9.09 -1.50
CA TYR A 223 -50.14 9.81 -2.40
C TYR A 223 -49.62 9.97 -3.82
N ILE A 224 -48.33 10.29 -3.97
CA ILE A 224 -47.71 10.43 -5.30
C ILE A 224 -47.59 9.08 -6.00
N ILE A 225 -47.19 8.05 -5.29
CA ILE A 225 -47.11 6.66 -5.76
C ILE A 225 -48.47 6.18 -6.25
N ASP A 226 -49.54 6.38 -5.46
CA ASP A 226 -50.89 6.02 -5.85
C ASP A 226 -51.36 6.76 -7.07
N ARG A 227 -51.10 8.05 -7.18
CA ARG A 227 -51.47 8.88 -8.35
C ARG A 227 -50.73 8.41 -9.62
N ILE A 228 -49.44 8.03 -9.51
CA ILE A 228 -48.70 7.48 -10.67
C ILE A 228 -49.28 6.09 -11.02
N SER A 229 -49.59 5.25 -10.05
CA SER A 229 -50.19 3.92 -10.24
C SER A 229 -51.55 4.04 -10.97
N CYS A 230 -52.39 4.99 -10.57
CA CYS A 230 -53.65 5.29 -11.25
C CYS A 230 -53.43 5.71 -12.72
N GLU A 231 -52.46 6.61 -12.99
CA GLU A 231 -52.16 7.04 -14.38
C GLU A 231 -51.67 5.86 -15.22
N ILE A 232 -50.80 5.00 -14.70
CA ILE A 232 -50.35 3.78 -15.37
C ILE A 232 -51.52 2.89 -15.70
N THR A 233 -52.37 2.57 -14.73
CA THR A 233 -53.49 1.64 -14.89
C THR A 233 -54.56 2.18 -15.89
N CYS A 234 -54.93 3.45 -15.77
CA CYS A 234 -55.97 4.07 -16.62
C CYS A 234 -55.52 4.09 -18.08
N LYS A 235 -54.23 4.38 -18.35
CA LYS A 235 -53.75 4.48 -19.72
C LYS A 235 -53.44 3.11 -20.33
N CYS A 236 -53.00 2.13 -19.57
CA CYS A 236 -52.79 0.77 -20.05
C CYS A 236 -54.12 0.09 -20.47
N SER A 237 -55.22 0.41 -19.80
CA SER A 237 -56.53 -0.14 -20.13
C SER A 237 -57.21 0.55 -21.33
N GLY A 238 -56.85 1.78 -21.65
CA GLY A 238 -57.47 2.62 -22.69
C GLY A 238 -56.74 2.75 -24.01
N GLY A 239 -55.65 2.07 -24.25
CA GLY A 239 -54.84 2.15 -25.47
C GLY A 239 -54.17 3.51 -25.72
N GLY A 240 -53.81 4.23 -24.64
CA GLY A 240 -53.11 5.52 -24.73
C GLY A 240 -51.69 5.43 -25.29
N ASP A 241 -51.23 6.51 -25.96
CA ASP A 241 -49.87 6.61 -26.40
C ASP A 241 -48.91 6.57 -25.21
N ALA A 242 -48.06 5.55 -25.16
CA ALA A 242 -47.12 5.31 -24.10
C ALA A 242 -46.03 6.43 -24.02
N HIS A 243 -45.71 7.15 -25.10
CA HIS A 243 -44.84 8.32 -25.06
C HIS A 243 -45.48 9.48 -24.29
N VAL A 244 -46.73 9.81 -24.64
CA VAL A 244 -47.50 10.87 -23.98
C VAL A 244 -47.70 10.53 -22.50
N THR A 245 -48.01 9.28 -22.18
CA THR A 245 -48.17 8.82 -20.78
C THR A 245 -46.87 8.92 -19.99
N ALA A 246 -45.71 8.53 -20.56
CA ALA A 246 -44.41 8.68 -19.92
C ALA A 246 -44.07 10.14 -19.61
N LEU A 247 -44.35 11.07 -20.53
CA LEU A 247 -44.18 12.50 -20.28
C LEU A 247 -45.17 13.04 -19.24
N SER A 248 -46.43 12.52 -19.19
CA SER A 248 -47.41 12.85 -18.17
C SER A 248 -46.89 12.46 -16.77
N ILE A 249 -46.38 11.25 -16.62
CA ILE A 249 -45.78 10.77 -15.35
C ILE A 249 -44.59 11.67 -14.99
N LEU A 250 -43.68 11.98 -15.92
CA LEU A 250 -42.54 12.86 -15.67
C LEU A 250 -42.97 14.27 -15.23
N ASN A 251 -44.06 14.81 -15.79
CA ASN A 251 -44.61 16.09 -15.37
C ASN A 251 -45.21 16.05 -13.97
N MET A 252 -45.87 14.94 -13.56
CA MET A 252 -46.41 14.79 -12.21
C MET A 252 -45.33 14.85 -11.12
N VAL A 253 -44.12 14.41 -11.44
CA VAL A 253 -42.97 14.40 -10.57
C VAL A 253 -41.91 15.42 -10.97
N SER A 254 -42.32 16.51 -11.64
CA SER A 254 -41.38 17.51 -12.20
C SER A 254 -40.40 18.10 -11.19
N SER A 255 -40.86 18.31 -9.95
CA SER A 255 -40.08 18.92 -8.87
C SER A 255 -39.00 18.02 -8.22
N TYR A 256 -38.99 16.76 -8.53
CA TYR A 256 -38.06 15.80 -7.96
C TYR A 256 -36.77 15.62 -8.79
N SER A 257 -35.68 15.19 -8.15
CA SER A 257 -34.46 14.77 -8.82
C SER A 257 -34.67 13.53 -9.70
N TRP A 258 -33.77 13.24 -10.65
CA TRP A 258 -33.95 12.15 -11.60
C TRP A 258 -34.05 10.77 -10.96
N ASP A 259 -33.22 10.51 -9.94
CA ASP A 259 -33.24 9.28 -9.14
C ASP A 259 -34.56 9.13 -8.37
N ALA A 260 -35.06 10.22 -7.78
CA ALA A 260 -36.32 10.25 -7.08
C ALA A 260 -37.52 10.02 -8.01
N LYS A 261 -37.54 10.68 -9.20
CA LYS A 261 -38.56 10.41 -10.22
C LYS A 261 -38.65 8.94 -10.58
N LEU A 262 -37.49 8.33 -10.74
CA LEU A 262 -37.39 6.94 -11.13
C LEU A 262 -37.84 5.99 -9.99
N ALA A 263 -37.41 6.27 -8.77
CA ALA A 263 -37.82 5.48 -7.61
C ALA A 263 -39.36 5.52 -7.38
N LEU A 264 -39.97 6.71 -7.50
CA LEU A 264 -41.42 6.87 -7.36
C LEU A 264 -42.18 6.13 -8.46
N ALA A 265 -41.74 6.21 -9.73
CA ALA A 265 -42.36 5.49 -10.84
C ALA A 265 -42.22 3.96 -10.68
N LEU A 266 -41.06 3.49 -10.25
CA LEU A 266 -40.84 2.06 -9.94
C LEU A 266 -41.66 1.59 -8.75
N SER A 267 -41.82 2.41 -7.70
CA SER A 267 -42.65 2.08 -6.54
C SER A 267 -44.11 1.92 -6.94
N ALA A 268 -44.62 2.82 -7.80
CA ALA A 268 -45.98 2.72 -8.34
C ALA A 268 -46.21 1.43 -9.15
N PHE A 269 -45.24 1.06 -9.97
CA PHE A 269 -45.30 -0.20 -10.71
C PHE A 269 -45.17 -1.43 -9.78
N ALA A 270 -44.28 -1.34 -8.78
CA ALA A 270 -44.07 -2.45 -7.85
C ALA A 270 -45.33 -2.79 -7.05
N VAL A 271 -46.17 -1.78 -6.69
CA VAL A 271 -47.49 -2.01 -6.08
C VAL A 271 -48.35 -2.84 -7.00
N THR A 272 -48.55 -2.41 -8.23
CA THR A 272 -49.43 -3.12 -9.24
C THR A 272 -48.90 -4.53 -9.53
N TYR A 273 -47.59 -4.69 -9.66
CA TYR A 273 -46.91 -5.97 -9.90
C TYR A 273 -47.03 -6.89 -8.69
N GLY A 274 -46.82 -6.37 -7.48
CA GLY A 274 -46.93 -7.09 -6.24
C GLY A 274 -48.35 -7.58 -5.97
N GLU A 275 -49.39 -6.75 -6.22
CA GLU A 275 -50.79 -7.11 -6.11
C GLU A 275 -51.15 -8.27 -7.04
N PHE A 276 -50.71 -8.20 -8.31
CA PHE A 276 -50.95 -9.30 -9.25
C PHE A 276 -50.41 -10.62 -8.74
N TRP A 277 -49.15 -10.67 -8.33
CA TRP A 277 -48.53 -11.89 -7.84
C TRP A 277 -49.04 -12.34 -6.48
N LEU A 278 -49.37 -11.40 -5.55
CA LEU A 278 -49.98 -11.74 -4.26
C LEU A 278 -51.29 -12.49 -4.45
N VAL A 279 -52.16 -12.02 -5.36
CA VAL A 279 -53.44 -12.71 -5.67
C VAL A 279 -53.16 -14.04 -6.37
N ALA A 280 -52.21 -14.09 -7.30
CA ALA A 280 -51.83 -15.31 -8.02
C ALA A 280 -51.24 -16.40 -7.10
N GLN A 281 -50.48 -16.02 -6.07
CA GLN A 281 -49.89 -16.98 -5.12
C GLN A 281 -50.85 -17.42 -4.02
N SER A 282 -51.79 -16.55 -3.64
CA SER A 282 -52.71 -16.80 -2.50
C SER A 282 -54.08 -17.34 -2.89
N TYR A 283 -54.47 -17.36 -4.18
CA TYR A 283 -55.84 -17.69 -4.60
C TYR A 283 -56.29 -19.12 -4.23
N THR A 284 -55.36 -20.05 -4.08
CA THR A 284 -55.66 -21.43 -3.68
C THR A 284 -55.92 -21.59 -2.18
N THR A 285 -55.35 -20.70 -1.37
CA THR A 285 -55.37 -20.79 0.09
C THR A 285 -56.27 -19.74 0.75
N ASN A 286 -56.54 -18.62 0.11
CA ASN A 286 -57.32 -17.51 0.64
C ASN A 286 -58.63 -17.30 -0.15
N GLN A 287 -59.78 -17.33 0.51
CA GLN A 287 -61.11 -17.21 -0.11
C GLN A 287 -61.31 -15.83 -0.80
N LEU A 288 -60.81 -14.74 -0.20
CA LEU A 288 -60.93 -13.42 -0.79
C LEU A 288 -60.03 -13.31 -2.05
N ALA A 289 -58.80 -13.80 -1.96
CA ALA A 289 -57.91 -13.87 -3.11
C ALA A 289 -58.49 -14.71 -4.24
N LYS A 290 -59.19 -15.83 -3.91
CA LYS A 290 -59.89 -16.65 -4.88
C LYS A 290 -60.99 -15.90 -5.60
N ALA A 291 -61.80 -15.14 -4.89
CA ALA A 291 -62.87 -14.35 -5.47
C ALA A 291 -62.29 -13.24 -6.40
N VAL A 292 -61.26 -12.53 -5.96
CA VAL A 292 -60.57 -11.53 -6.80
C VAL A 292 -59.88 -12.16 -8.01
N ALA A 293 -59.24 -13.33 -7.85
CA ALA A 293 -58.62 -14.06 -8.92
C ALA A 293 -59.60 -14.46 -10.02
N ILE A 294 -60.81 -14.93 -9.64
CA ILE A 294 -61.89 -15.30 -10.57
C ILE A 294 -62.32 -14.07 -11.39
N LEU A 295 -62.53 -12.94 -10.72
CA LEU A 295 -62.90 -11.69 -11.40
C LEU A 295 -61.79 -11.16 -12.37
N LYS A 296 -60.55 -11.46 -12.04
CA LYS A 296 -59.36 -11.13 -12.88
C LYS A 296 -58.98 -12.21 -13.88
N GLN A 297 -59.75 -13.29 -14.01
CA GLN A 297 -59.49 -14.47 -14.86
C GLN A 297 -58.14 -15.13 -14.62
N LEU A 298 -57.52 -14.92 -13.45
CA LEU A 298 -56.20 -15.44 -13.12
C LEU A 298 -56.09 -16.96 -13.11
N PRO A 299 -57.08 -17.76 -12.68
CA PRO A 299 -57.02 -19.24 -12.71
C PRO A 299 -56.74 -19.75 -14.12
N GLU A 300 -57.41 -19.20 -15.14
CA GLU A 300 -57.26 -19.59 -16.53
C GLU A 300 -55.84 -19.21 -17.06
N ILE A 301 -55.33 -18.05 -16.67
CA ILE A 301 -53.95 -17.62 -17.00
C ILE A 301 -52.92 -18.54 -16.38
N LEU A 302 -53.10 -18.91 -15.12
CA LEU A 302 -52.17 -19.75 -14.37
C LEU A 302 -52.17 -21.22 -14.84
N GLU A 303 -53.27 -21.75 -15.32
CA GLU A 303 -53.35 -23.06 -15.96
C GLU A 303 -52.51 -23.12 -17.24
N HIS A 304 -52.37 -21.99 -17.97
CA HIS A 304 -51.62 -21.90 -19.18
C HIS A 304 -50.22 -21.31 -19.03
N THR A 305 -49.64 -21.36 -17.80
CA THR A 305 -48.33 -20.77 -17.47
C THR A 305 -47.23 -21.24 -18.41
N HIS A 306 -47.27 -22.49 -18.89
CA HIS A 306 -46.26 -23.03 -19.82
C HIS A 306 -46.24 -22.34 -21.20
N VAL A 307 -47.42 -21.87 -21.66
CA VAL A 307 -47.53 -21.09 -22.93
C VAL A 307 -47.09 -19.66 -22.73
N LEU A 308 -47.39 -19.09 -21.56
CA LEU A 308 -47.09 -17.69 -21.21
C LEU A 308 -45.69 -17.50 -20.65
N LYS A 309 -44.95 -18.58 -20.45
CA LYS A 309 -43.58 -18.52 -19.91
C LYS A 309 -42.65 -17.54 -20.62
N PRO A 310 -42.59 -17.47 -21.98
CA PRO A 310 -41.75 -16.49 -22.65
C PRO A 310 -42.12 -15.05 -22.33
N GLN A 311 -43.42 -14.75 -22.10
CA GLN A 311 -43.90 -13.41 -21.76
C GLN A 311 -43.54 -13.04 -20.33
N PHE A 312 -43.71 -13.96 -19.36
CA PHE A 312 -43.30 -13.78 -17.98
C PHE A 312 -41.78 -13.65 -17.87
N ASP A 313 -41.02 -14.45 -18.59
CA ASP A 313 -39.56 -14.35 -18.65
C ASP A 313 -39.11 -13.00 -19.26
N ALA A 314 -39.80 -12.48 -20.26
CA ALA A 314 -39.52 -11.16 -20.85
C ALA A 314 -39.84 -10.04 -19.85
N ILE A 315 -40.95 -10.08 -19.13
CA ILE A 315 -41.31 -9.13 -18.06
C ILE A 315 -40.23 -9.13 -16.98
N LYS A 316 -39.86 -10.32 -16.49
CA LYS A 316 -38.83 -10.51 -15.50
C LYS A 316 -37.49 -9.92 -15.92
N ASN A 317 -37.04 -10.22 -17.14
CA ASN A 317 -35.81 -9.68 -17.70
C ASN A 317 -35.82 -8.15 -17.79
N LEU A 318 -36.99 -7.58 -18.11
CA LEU A 318 -37.17 -6.12 -18.19
C LEU A 318 -37.18 -5.49 -16.79
N VAL A 319 -37.88 -6.10 -15.82
CA VAL A 319 -37.89 -5.66 -14.41
C VAL A 319 -36.47 -5.65 -13.83
N THR A 320 -35.69 -6.69 -14.06
CA THR A 320 -34.30 -6.77 -13.63
C THR A 320 -33.48 -5.61 -14.24
N ALA A 321 -33.61 -5.37 -15.54
CA ALA A 321 -32.89 -4.26 -16.21
C ALA A 321 -33.32 -2.88 -15.68
N MET A 322 -34.59 -2.67 -15.35
CA MET A 322 -35.10 -1.44 -14.74
C MET A 322 -34.47 -1.19 -13.36
N VAL A 323 -34.40 -2.22 -12.52
CA VAL A 323 -33.79 -2.12 -11.18
C VAL A 323 -32.27 -1.83 -11.27
N GLU A 324 -31.55 -2.50 -12.17
CA GLU A 324 -30.11 -2.29 -12.38
C GLU A 324 -29.81 -0.84 -12.82
N VAL A 325 -30.56 -0.30 -13.78
CA VAL A 325 -30.43 1.10 -14.21
C VAL A 325 -30.72 2.06 -13.05
N SER A 326 -31.76 1.76 -12.27
CA SER A 326 -32.18 2.64 -11.17
C SER A 326 -31.13 2.70 -10.06
N LYS A 327 -30.56 1.57 -9.68
CA LYS A 327 -29.44 1.52 -8.72
C LYS A 327 -28.25 2.31 -9.19
N CYS A 328 -27.89 2.18 -10.47
CA CYS A 328 -26.78 2.93 -11.05
C CYS A 328 -27.03 4.45 -11.00
N ILE A 329 -28.25 4.91 -11.32
CA ILE A 329 -28.61 6.34 -11.26
C ILE A 329 -28.58 6.87 -9.83
N VAL A 330 -29.04 6.09 -8.84
CA VAL A 330 -28.95 6.47 -7.42
C VAL A 330 -27.50 6.64 -6.98
N GLN A 331 -26.59 5.74 -7.40
CA GLN A 331 -25.16 5.83 -7.07
C GLN A 331 -24.52 7.11 -7.64
N PHE A 332 -24.95 7.63 -8.79
CA PHE A 332 -24.47 8.93 -9.29
C PHE A 332 -24.86 10.10 -8.39
N ASN A 333 -26.05 10.07 -7.81
CA ASN A 333 -26.52 11.12 -6.90
C ASN A 333 -25.78 11.09 -5.53
N GLU A 334 -25.21 9.95 -5.18
CA GLU A 334 -24.44 9.77 -3.94
C GLU A 334 -22.95 10.11 -4.07
N LEU A 335 -22.48 10.46 -5.26
CA LEU A 335 -21.09 10.84 -5.43
C LEU A 335 -20.76 12.08 -4.58
N PRO A 336 -19.66 12.05 -3.82
CA PRO A 336 -19.29 13.14 -2.92
C PRO A 336 -18.91 14.40 -3.71
N SER A 337 -19.75 15.42 -3.64
CA SER A 337 -19.59 16.69 -4.37
C SER A 337 -18.28 17.44 -4.06
N GLN A 338 -17.66 17.18 -2.90
CA GLN A 338 -16.37 17.75 -2.53
C GLN A 338 -15.21 17.25 -3.42
N TYR A 339 -15.34 16.06 -4.02
CA TYR A 339 -14.28 15.46 -4.85
C TYR A 339 -14.58 15.52 -6.34
N ILE A 340 -15.86 15.55 -6.74
CA ILE A 340 -16.25 15.55 -8.14
C ILE A 340 -17.29 16.63 -8.41
N THR A 341 -17.05 17.45 -9.41
CA THR A 341 -17.93 18.54 -9.84
C THR A 341 -18.49 18.26 -11.24
N ALA A 342 -19.52 19.00 -11.64
CA ALA A 342 -20.14 18.88 -12.95
C ALA A 342 -19.16 19.12 -14.14
N GLU A 343 -17.98 19.65 -13.88
CA GLU A 343 -16.93 19.85 -14.89
C GLU A 343 -16.20 18.56 -15.26
N ASN A 344 -16.37 17.49 -14.49
CA ASN A 344 -15.78 16.20 -14.79
C ASN A 344 -16.47 15.57 -16.01
N ASP A 345 -15.72 15.19 -17.04
CA ASP A 345 -16.25 14.68 -18.32
C ASP A 345 -17.18 13.47 -18.15
N ALA A 346 -16.85 12.55 -17.23
CA ALA A 346 -17.67 11.35 -17.00
C ALA A 346 -18.99 11.72 -16.33
N LEU A 347 -18.98 12.61 -15.33
CA LEU A 347 -20.19 13.08 -14.65
C LEU A 347 -21.06 13.95 -15.58
N TYR A 348 -20.43 14.81 -16.36
CA TYR A 348 -21.12 15.61 -17.38
C TYR A 348 -21.81 14.72 -18.42
N SER A 349 -21.12 13.71 -18.94
CA SER A 349 -21.67 12.73 -19.86
C SER A 349 -22.84 11.95 -19.22
N ALA A 350 -22.68 11.51 -17.97
CA ALA A 350 -23.76 10.83 -17.27
C ALA A 350 -25.00 11.71 -17.10
N SER A 351 -24.82 12.99 -16.75
CA SER A 351 -25.90 13.96 -16.59
C SER A 351 -26.74 14.16 -17.88
N ALA A 352 -26.12 13.99 -19.04
CA ALA A 352 -26.80 14.01 -20.33
C ALA A 352 -27.59 12.72 -20.62
N HIS A 353 -27.12 11.56 -20.13
CA HIS A 353 -27.72 10.24 -20.41
C HIS A 353 -28.77 9.82 -19.38
N ILE A 354 -28.66 10.26 -18.11
CA ILE A 354 -29.61 9.93 -17.04
C ILE A 354 -31.05 10.28 -17.40
N PRO A 355 -31.41 11.47 -17.92
CA PRO A 355 -32.78 11.79 -18.26
C PRO A 355 -33.39 10.82 -19.29
N VAL A 356 -32.60 10.41 -20.28
CA VAL A 356 -33.02 9.45 -21.31
C VAL A 356 -33.21 8.06 -20.71
N ALA A 357 -32.33 7.64 -19.78
CA ALA A 357 -32.48 6.37 -19.12
C ALA A 357 -33.71 6.33 -18.20
N VAL A 358 -34.02 7.41 -17.48
CA VAL A 358 -35.27 7.56 -16.69
C VAL A 358 -36.49 7.44 -17.58
N TYR A 359 -36.53 8.13 -18.69
CA TYR A 359 -37.63 8.06 -19.67
C TYR A 359 -37.85 6.62 -20.18
N TRP A 360 -36.78 5.95 -20.63
CA TRP A 360 -36.90 4.56 -21.11
C TRP A 360 -37.28 3.57 -20.03
N THR A 361 -36.89 3.82 -18.80
CA THR A 361 -37.34 3.00 -17.67
C THR A 361 -38.84 3.19 -17.41
N ILE A 362 -39.35 4.43 -17.44
CA ILE A 362 -40.79 4.70 -17.34
C ILE A 362 -41.56 4.09 -18.51
N ARG A 363 -41.02 4.16 -19.73
CA ARG A 363 -41.59 3.46 -20.90
C ARG A 363 -41.67 1.97 -20.72
N SER A 364 -40.64 1.40 -20.09
CA SER A 364 -40.57 -0.03 -19.77
C SER A 364 -41.57 -0.44 -18.66
N ILE A 365 -41.79 0.44 -17.69
CA ILE A 365 -42.85 0.27 -16.68
C ILE A 365 -44.21 0.17 -17.36
N LEU A 366 -44.49 1.11 -18.28
CA LEU A 366 -45.77 1.16 -19.02
C LEU A 366 -45.93 -0.11 -19.87
N ALA A 367 -44.89 -0.58 -20.54
CA ALA A 367 -44.94 -1.82 -21.34
C ALA A 367 -45.22 -3.04 -20.49
N CYS A 368 -44.56 -3.17 -19.34
CA CYS A 368 -44.84 -4.26 -18.38
C CYS A 368 -46.27 -4.19 -17.83
N ALA A 369 -46.73 -3.00 -17.44
CA ALA A 369 -48.08 -2.82 -16.89
C ALA A 369 -49.17 -3.10 -17.94
N SER A 370 -48.94 -2.65 -19.19
CA SER A 370 -49.85 -2.95 -20.31
C SER A 370 -49.95 -4.44 -20.58
N GLN A 371 -48.82 -5.14 -20.55
CA GLN A 371 -48.79 -6.61 -20.69
C GLN A 371 -49.54 -7.34 -19.57
N LEU A 372 -49.34 -6.98 -18.32
CA LEU A 372 -50.05 -7.56 -17.19
C LEU A 372 -51.55 -7.27 -17.26
N THR A 373 -51.93 -6.04 -17.67
CA THR A 373 -53.32 -5.64 -17.83
C THR A 373 -53.98 -6.38 -19.02
N GLY A 374 -53.26 -6.51 -20.13
CA GLY A 374 -53.70 -7.28 -21.31
C GLY A 374 -53.99 -8.75 -20.97
N LEU A 375 -53.12 -9.39 -20.22
CA LEU A 375 -53.34 -10.77 -19.78
C LEU A 375 -54.59 -10.91 -18.91
N THR A 376 -54.90 -9.92 -18.05
CA THR A 376 -56.08 -9.97 -17.15
C THR A 376 -57.39 -9.52 -17.82
N LEU A 377 -57.38 -8.71 -18.86
CA LEU A 377 -58.58 -8.16 -19.54
C LEU A 377 -59.01 -8.96 -20.78
N PHE A 378 -58.03 -9.45 -21.55
CA PHE A 378 -58.29 -10.03 -22.88
C PHE A 378 -58.09 -11.57 -22.94
N GLY A 379 -57.69 -12.18 -21.84
CA GLY A 379 -57.64 -13.65 -21.69
C GLY A 379 -56.97 -14.37 -22.88
N ARG A 380 -57.68 -15.26 -23.55
CA ARG A 380 -57.17 -16.14 -24.62
C ARG A 380 -56.69 -15.41 -25.86
N GLU A 381 -57.25 -14.26 -26.20
CA GLU A 381 -56.87 -13.56 -27.43
C GLU A 381 -55.46 -12.97 -27.36
N HIS A 382 -55.02 -12.59 -26.13
CA HIS A 382 -53.67 -12.08 -25.87
C HIS A 382 -52.60 -13.16 -25.73
N MET A 383 -53.02 -14.41 -25.49
CA MET A 383 -52.04 -15.53 -25.33
C MET A 383 -51.28 -15.90 -26.61
N VAL A 384 -51.70 -15.41 -27.78
CA VAL A 384 -51.12 -15.79 -29.09
C VAL A 384 -50.10 -14.78 -29.64
N SER A 385 -49.97 -13.60 -29.02
CA SER A 385 -49.12 -12.54 -29.56
C SER A 385 -47.66 -12.71 -29.14
N THR A 386 -46.79 -13.16 -30.08
CA THR A 386 -45.32 -13.19 -29.92
C THR A 386 -44.65 -11.84 -30.08
N THR A 387 -45.35 -10.83 -30.65
CA THR A 387 -44.80 -9.49 -30.90
C THR A 387 -44.55 -8.72 -29.62
N GLU A 388 -45.35 -8.89 -28.60
CA GLU A 388 -45.25 -8.16 -27.34
C GLU A 388 -44.07 -8.67 -26.49
N ALA A 389 -43.81 -9.98 -26.48
CA ALA A 389 -42.58 -10.52 -25.81
C ALA A 389 -41.29 -10.01 -26.47
N TRP A 390 -41.33 -9.79 -27.78
CA TRP A 390 -40.21 -9.21 -28.51
C TRP A 390 -40.01 -7.73 -28.16
N GLU A 391 -41.09 -6.94 -28.00
CA GLU A 391 -41.00 -5.53 -27.57
C GLU A 391 -40.39 -5.41 -26.17
N LEU A 392 -40.86 -6.21 -25.19
CA LEU A 392 -40.29 -6.23 -23.84
C LEU A 392 -38.80 -6.63 -23.85
N SER A 393 -38.43 -7.62 -24.66
CA SER A 393 -37.05 -8.03 -24.82
C SER A 393 -36.16 -6.96 -25.42
N SER A 394 -36.67 -6.20 -26.39
CA SER A 394 -36.01 -5.06 -27.02
C SER A 394 -35.79 -3.92 -26.03
N LEU A 395 -36.79 -3.59 -25.21
CA LEU A 395 -36.64 -2.61 -24.12
C LEU A 395 -35.61 -3.05 -23.06
N ALA A 396 -35.63 -4.32 -22.67
CA ALA A 396 -34.65 -4.89 -21.72
C ALA A 396 -33.23 -4.79 -22.28
N HIS A 397 -33.04 -5.08 -23.58
CA HIS A 397 -31.76 -4.91 -24.23
C HIS A 397 -31.30 -3.45 -24.24
N LYS A 398 -32.22 -2.53 -24.57
CA LYS A 398 -31.92 -1.09 -24.54
C LYS A 398 -31.53 -0.58 -23.16
N LEU A 399 -32.24 -1.00 -22.10
CA LEU A 399 -31.90 -0.64 -20.71
C LEU A 399 -30.57 -1.23 -20.27
N ARG A 400 -30.24 -2.48 -20.60
CA ARG A 400 -28.95 -3.08 -20.29
C ARG A 400 -27.79 -2.35 -20.95
N ASN A 401 -27.97 -1.91 -22.22
CA ASN A 401 -26.96 -1.11 -22.90
C ASN A 401 -26.75 0.25 -22.20
N MET A 402 -27.84 0.90 -21.76
CA MET A 402 -27.76 2.14 -20.98
C MET A 402 -27.09 1.90 -19.63
N HIS A 403 -27.45 0.81 -18.93
CA HIS A 403 -26.81 0.41 -17.67
C HIS A 403 -25.30 0.20 -17.84
N THR A 404 -24.88 -0.57 -18.86
CA THR A 404 -23.47 -0.80 -19.15
C THR A 404 -22.70 0.49 -19.37
N HIS A 405 -23.29 1.42 -20.15
CA HIS A 405 -22.69 2.73 -20.41
C HIS A 405 -22.60 3.58 -19.13
N LEU A 406 -23.69 3.70 -18.38
CA LEU A 406 -23.72 4.46 -17.13
C LEU A 406 -22.79 3.85 -16.08
N SER A 407 -22.72 2.54 -15.96
CA SER A 407 -21.81 1.84 -15.04
C SER A 407 -20.34 2.14 -15.36
N SER A 408 -19.98 2.16 -16.65
CA SER A 408 -18.63 2.56 -17.08
C SER A 408 -18.29 4.01 -16.71
N LEU A 409 -19.25 4.93 -16.89
CA LEU A 409 -19.09 6.33 -16.47
C LEU A 409 -18.96 6.46 -14.94
N LEU A 410 -19.74 5.68 -14.19
CA LEU A 410 -19.70 5.66 -12.73
C LEU A 410 -18.35 5.14 -12.21
N GLU A 411 -17.82 4.09 -12.83
CA GLU A 411 -16.49 3.58 -12.53
C GLU A 411 -15.41 4.64 -12.75
N ASN A 412 -15.50 5.39 -13.85
CA ASN A 412 -14.59 6.50 -14.13
C ASN A 412 -14.71 7.62 -13.07
N CYS A 413 -15.94 7.94 -12.62
CA CYS A 413 -16.16 8.89 -11.53
C CYS A 413 -15.52 8.40 -10.21
N HIS A 414 -15.71 7.13 -9.85
CA HIS A 414 -15.10 6.55 -8.66
C HIS A 414 -13.57 6.55 -8.75
N LYS A 415 -13.00 6.22 -9.90
CA LYS A 415 -11.55 6.30 -10.12
C LYS A 415 -11.04 7.73 -9.92
N TYR A 416 -11.69 8.71 -10.51
CA TYR A 416 -11.33 10.12 -10.34
C TYR A 416 -11.40 10.59 -8.88
N ILE A 417 -12.44 10.20 -8.15
CA ILE A 417 -12.58 10.49 -6.72
C ILE A 417 -11.46 9.82 -5.93
N HIS A 418 -11.15 8.57 -6.25
CA HIS A 418 -10.08 7.84 -5.59
C HIS A 418 -8.72 8.51 -5.79
N ASP A 419 -8.43 8.92 -7.03
CA ASP A 419 -7.18 9.61 -7.36
C ASP A 419 -7.08 10.98 -6.68
N LYS A 420 -8.18 11.74 -6.60
CA LYS A 420 -8.21 13.00 -5.83
C LYS A 420 -7.98 12.80 -4.34
N LYS A 421 -8.66 11.83 -3.72
CA LYS A 421 -8.45 11.48 -2.30
C LYS A 421 -7.01 11.08 -2.03
N TYR A 422 -6.43 10.31 -2.94
CA TYR A 422 -5.03 9.90 -2.85
C TYR A 422 -4.07 11.10 -2.90
N LEU A 423 -4.25 12.02 -3.86
CA LEU A 423 -3.42 13.23 -3.98
C LEU A 423 -3.57 14.15 -2.76
N GLU A 424 -4.78 14.31 -2.25
CA GLU A 424 -5.05 15.08 -1.04
C GLU A 424 -4.37 14.45 0.19
N ALA A 425 -4.48 13.13 0.35
CA ALA A 425 -3.83 12.41 1.44
C ALA A 425 -2.30 12.56 1.38
N LEU A 426 -1.70 12.48 0.17
CA LEU A 426 -0.26 12.68 -0.02
C LEU A 426 0.15 14.12 0.32
N HIS A 427 -0.61 15.12 -0.13
CA HIS A 427 -0.36 16.52 0.19
C HIS A 427 -0.47 16.78 1.69
N ASN A 428 -1.51 16.25 2.34
CA ASN A 428 -1.72 16.38 3.78
C ASN A 428 -0.58 15.73 4.59
N LEU A 429 -0.04 14.59 4.13
CA LEU A 429 1.14 13.98 4.74
C LEU A 429 2.36 14.90 4.64
N LYS A 430 2.66 15.46 3.45
CA LYS A 430 3.79 16.40 3.26
C LYS A 430 3.66 17.59 4.19
N THR A 431 2.51 18.23 4.21
CA THR A 431 2.22 19.37 5.10
C THR A 431 2.35 18.98 6.58
N LEU A 432 1.88 17.78 6.96
CA LEU A 432 1.95 17.31 8.34
C LEU A 432 3.40 17.17 8.82
N PHE A 433 4.31 16.66 7.97
CA PHE A 433 5.74 16.55 8.31
C PHE A 433 6.47 17.90 8.36
N GLU A 434 5.96 18.91 7.68
CA GLU A 434 6.49 20.30 7.74
C GLU A 434 6.05 21.05 9.01
N MET A 435 4.95 20.64 9.64
CA MET A 435 4.41 21.27 10.83
C MET A 435 5.13 20.84 12.11
N SER A 436 5.17 21.74 13.12
CA SER A 436 5.63 21.40 14.47
C SER A 436 4.51 20.76 15.29
N HIS A 437 4.84 19.71 16.03
CA HIS A 437 3.90 18.97 16.86
C HIS A 437 4.31 18.96 18.34
N ILE A 438 3.33 18.81 19.23
CA ILE A 438 3.54 18.66 20.67
C ILE A 438 4.11 17.27 21.00
N ASP A 439 3.67 16.28 20.24
CA ASP A 439 4.14 14.88 20.31
C ASP A 439 4.07 14.20 18.94
N ASN A 440 4.64 13.00 18.85
CA ASN A 440 4.74 12.22 17.62
C ASN A 440 3.43 11.53 17.19
N MET A 441 2.35 11.66 17.98
CA MET A 441 1.14 10.84 17.74
C MET A 441 0.41 11.17 16.44
N ARG A 442 0.38 12.46 16.04
CA ARG A 442 -0.26 12.85 14.76
C ARG A 442 0.45 12.24 13.56
N ILE A 443 1.78 12.22 13.59
CA ILE A 443 2.63 11.63 12.56
C ILE A 443 2.44 10.10 12.54
N LEU A 444 2.52 9.44 13.69
CA LEU A 444 2.37 7.98 13.77
C LEU A 444 0.98 7.51 13.32
N ARG A 445 -0.08 8.25 13.67
CA ARG A 445 -1.44 7.94 13.19
C ARG A 445 -1.59 8.15 11.70
N ALA A 446 -0.94 9.17 11.13
CA ALA A 446 -0.98 9.40 9.69
C ALA A 446 -0.23 8.32 8.91
N LEU A 447 0.86 7.76 9.45
CA LEU A 447 1.64 6.69 8.84
C LEU A 447 0.98 5.31 8.98
N ILE A 448 0.43 5.03 10.16
CA ILE A 448 -0.15 3.73 10.51
C ILE A 448 -1.63 3.96 10.77
N TYR A 449 -2.40 4.18 9.72
CA TYR A 449 -3.82 4.52 9.77
C TYR A 449 -4.61 3.65 10.76
N PRO A 450 -4.90 4.06 12.02
CA PRO A 450 -5.83 3.40 12.88
C PRO A 450 -7.20 4.05 12.77
N LYS A 451 -8.22 3.27 12.59
CA LYS A 451 -9.53 3.61 13.11
C LYS A 451 -9.37 3.58 14.63
N ASP A 452 -9.98 4.54 15.35
CA ASP A 452 -9.73 4.77 16.79
C ASP A 452 -9.98 3.55 17.70
N ASP A 453 -10.69 2.56 17.23
CA ASP A 453 -11.04 1.30 17.90
C ASP A 453 -10.08 0.13 17.62
N LEU A 454 -9.07 0.30 16.76
CA LEU A 454 -8.13 -0.74 16.38
C LEU A 454 -6.82 -0.63 17.15
N LEU A 455 -6.25 -1.79 17.49
CA LEU A 455 -4.90 -1.95 18.03
C LEU A 455 -3.96 -2.25 16.83
N PRO A 456 -3.33 -1.24 16.24
CA PRO A 456 -2.65 -1.39 14.95
C PRO A 456 -1.27 -2.04 15.04
N LEU A 457 -0.71 -2.15 16.22
CA LEU A 457 0.62 -2.74 16.45
C LEU A 457 0.52 -4.10 17.13
N VAL A 458 1.55 -4.91 16.91
CA VAL A 458 1.84 -6.13 17.66
C VAL A 458 3.16 -5.89 18.40
N ASP A 459 3.15 -6.10 19.69
CA ASP A 459 4.37 -6.14 20.51
C ASP A 459 5.11 -7.45 20.24
N GLY A 460 6.32 -7.35 19.73
CA GLY A 460 7.12 -8.51 19.36
C GLY A 460 7.57 -9.37 20.54
N ALA A 461 7.65 -8.82 21.75
CA ALA A 461 8.02 -9.55 22.96
C ALA A 461 6.85 -10.36 23.53
N THR A 462 5.67 -9.73 23.64
CA THR A 462 4.49 -10.36 24.26
C THR A 462 3.55 -11.01 23.23
N LYS A 463 3.76 -10.75 21.95
CA LYS A 463 2.90 -11.17 20.82
C LYS A 463 1.44 -10.71 20.97
N THR A 464 1.20 -9.65 21.73
CA THR A 464 -0.13 -9.04 21.94
C THR A 464 -0.32 -7.80 21.07
N ARG A 465 -1.56 -7.51 20.71
CA ARG A 465 -1.89 -6.28 19.99
C ARG A 465 -1.93 -5.10 20.95
N VAL A 466 -1.34 -3.99 20.53
CA VAL A 466 -1.23 -2.77 21.33
C VAL A 466 -1.60 -1.52 20.53
N ASN A 467 -1.95 -0.45 21.26
CA ASN A 467 -2.27 0.84 20.68
C ASN A 467 -0.98 1.64 20.35
N LEU A 468 -1.06 2.59 19.44
CA LEU A 468 0.05 3.53 19.12
C LEU A 468 0.50 4.37 20.32
N GLU A 469 -0.33 4.52 21.36
CA GLU A 469 -0.03 5.29 22.56
C GLU A 469 1.25 4.82 23.29
N VAL A 470 1.65 3.55 23.10
CA VAL A 470 2.90 3.01 23.64
C VAL A 470 4.15 3.72 23.09
N LEU A 471 4.02 4.41 21.98
CA LEU A 471 5.09 5.16 21.29
C LEU A 471 5.06 6.67 21.58
N ARG A 472 4.06 7.16 22.33
CA ARG A 472 3.88 8.60 22.59
C ARG A 472 5.12 9.19 23.28
N ARG A 473 5.64 10.28 22.70
CA ARG A 473 6.79 11.03 23.20
C ARG A 473 8.08 10.19 23.33
N LYS A 474 8.16 9.08 22.64
CA LYS A 474 9.38 8.30 22.53
C LYS A 474 10.09 8.61 21.20
N MET A 475 11.37 8.38 21.17
CA MET A 475 12.10 8.29 19.91
C MET A 475 11.66 7.01 19.21
N VAL A 476 11.24 7.10 17.96
CA VAL A 476 10.72 5.97 17.20
C VAL A 476 11.58 5.74 15.97
N LEU A 477 12.11 4.54 15.87
CA LEU A 477 12.89 4.05 14.73
C LEU A 477 11.94 3.24 13.84
N LEU A 478 11.58 3.78 12.68
CA LEU A 478 10.72 3.11 11.71
C LEU A 478 11.59 2.24 10.81
N LEU A 479 11.60 0.93 11.06
CA LEU A 479 12.21 -0.05 10.17
C LEU A 479 11.26 -0.29 8.99
N ILE A 480 11.63 0.21 7.83
CA ILE A 480 10.83 0.14 6.61
C ILE A 480 11.48 -0.86 5.66
N SER A 481 10.77 -1.91 5.32
CA SER A 481 11.24 -2.92 4.36
C SER A 481 10.07 -3.50 3.56
N ASP A 482 10.36 -4.18 2.46
CA ASP A 482 9.43 -5.15 1.90
C ASP A 482 9.45 -6.47 2.71
N LEU A 483 8.88 -7.54 2.15
CA LEU A 483 8.89 -8.85 2.80
C LEU A 483 10.17 -9.67 2.52
N ASP A 484 11.11 -9.11 1.72
CA ASP A 484 12.35 -9.79 1.34
C ASP A 484 13.56 -9.37 2.19
N ILE A 485 13.31 -8.85 3.40
CA ILE A 485 14.39 -8.57 4.36
C ILE A 485 15.14 -9.87 4.69
N SER A 486 16.48 -9.82 4.62
CA SER A 486 17.29 -11.02 4.85
C SER A 486 17.25 -11.46 6.31
N GLN A 487 17.43 -12.76 6.53
CA GLN A 487 17.45 -13.32 7.88
C GLN A 487 18.65 -12.79 8.68
N GLU A 488 19.79 -12.59 8.03
CA GLU A 488 20.99 -12.02 8.64
C GLU A 488 20.74 -10.58 9.12
N GLU A 489 20.03 -9.76 8.33
CA GLU A 489 19.66 -8.40 8.76
C GLU A 489 18.79 -8.41 10.01
N VAL A 490 17.79 -9.30 10.07
CA VAL A 490 16.90 -9.41 11.22
C VAL A 490 17.68 -9.87 12.47
N ILE A 491 18.55 -10.87 12.34
CA ILE A 491 19.34 -11.40 13.45
C ILE A 491 20.25 -10.32 14.07
N ILE A 492 20.97 -9.57 13.23
CA ILE A 492 21.88 -8.52 13.73
C ILE A 492 21.09 -7.36 14.34
N LEU A 493 19.98 -6.96 13.72
CA LEU A 493 19.10 -5.93 14.31
C LEU A 493 18.53 -6.37 15.65
N GLU A 494 18.14 -7.64 15.78
CA GLU A 494 17.67 -8.22 17.05
C GLU A 494 18.74 -8.17 18.12
N GLN A 495 19.97 -8.55 17.76
CA GLN A 495 21.10 -8.50 18.69
C GLN A 495 21.34 -7.07 19.18
N LEU A 496 21.44 -6.08 18.29
CA LEU A 496 21.64 -4.67 18.65
C LEU A 496 20.49 -4.13 19.50
N TYR A 497 19.25 -4.51 19.18
CA TYR A 497 18.08 -4.12 19.96
C TYR A 497 18.11 -4.74 21.37
N SER A 498 18.51 -5.99 21.48
CA SER A 498 18.60 -6.71 22.76
C SER A 498 19.72 -6.17 23.65
N GLU A 499 20.91 -5.88 23.08
CA GLU A 499 22.03 -5.25 23.78
C GLU A 499 21.64 -3.88 24.36
N ALA A 500 20.94 -3.04 23.59
CA ALA A 500 20.49 -1.75 24.07
C ALA A 500 19.52 -1.85 25.26
N ARG A 501 18.77 -2.95 25.38
CA ARG A 501 17.80 -3.16 26.47
C ARG A 501 18.38 -3.84 27.70
N GLN A 502 19.49 -4.55 27.58
CA GLN A 502 20.18 -5.14 28.73
C GLN A 502 20.78 -4.09 29.69
N HIS A 503 21.06 -2.89 29.18
CA HIS A 503 21.63 -1.78 29.95
C HIS A 503 20.57 -0.71 30.28
N GLN A 504 19.50 -1.07 30.97
CA GLN A 504 18.35 -0.20 31.29
C GLN A 504 18.69 1.11 32.04
N THR A 505 19.89 1.25 32.60
CA THR A 505 20.32 2.47 33.32
C THR A 505 20.88 3.55 32.38
N ARG A 506 21.03 3.29 31.08
CA ARG A 506 21.53 4.26 30.12
C ARG A 506 20.39 4.93 29.36
N HIS A 507 20.54 6.21 29.05
CA HIS A 507 19.63 6.96 28.19
C HIS A 507 19.43 6.34 26.79
N GLU A 508 20.32 5.46 26.39
CA GLU A 508 20.35 4.69 25.15
C GLU A 508 19.17 3.72 24.98
N SER A 509 18.44 3.39 26.06
CA SER A 509 17.28 2.47 26.04
C SER A 509 15.93 3.17 25.77
N GLN A 510 15.91 4.46 25.49
CA GLN A 510 14.68 5.25 25.38
C GLN A 510 14.11 5.34 23.95
N TYR A 511 14.47 4.44 23.07
CA TYR A 511 13.88 4.38 21.73
C TYR A 511 13.06 3.11 21.54
N GLU A 512 12.10 3.19 20.63
CA GLU A 512 11.31 2.04 20.19
C GLU A 512 11.49 1.81 18.70
N VAL A 513 11.53 0.55 18.29
CA VAL A 513 11.57 0.16 16.89
C VAL A 513 10.18 -0.29 16.47
N VAL A 514 9.75 0.15 15.28
CA VAL A 514 8.48 -0.25 14.67
C VAL A 514 8.73 -0.69 13.23
N TRP A 515 8.40 -1.93 12.92
CA TRP A 515 8.48 -2.44 11.55
C TRP A 515 7.25 -2.03 10.74
N LEU A 516 7.49 -1.34 9.62
CA LEU A 516 6.52 -0.95 8.61
C LEU A 516 6.75 -1.77 7.33
N PRO A 517 6.01 -2.87 7.13
CA PRO A 517 6.11 -3.68 5.91
C PRO A 517 5.46 -2.97 4.72
N ILE A 518 6.24 -2.66 3.70
CA ILE A 518 5.76 -1.99 2.48
C ILE A 518 5.50 -3.05 1.42
N VAL A 519 4.24 -3.22 1.08
CA VAL A 519 3.79 -4.14 0.01
C VAL A 519 3.11 -3.34 -1.08
N ASP A 520 3.34 -3.69 -2.35
CA ASP A 520 2.66 -3.02 -3.46
C ASP A 520 1.14 -3.29 -3.37
N PRO A 521 0.32 -2.23 -3.21
CA PRO A 521 -1.13 -2.37 -3.07
C PRO A 521 -1.81 -2.89 -4.34
N ASN A 522 -1.15 -2.82 -5.50
CA ASN A 522 -1.69 -3.31 -6.77
C ASN A 522 -1.48 -4.83 -6.94
N MET A 523 -0.64 -5.44 -6.10
CA MET A 523 -0.37 -6.88 -6.16
C MET A 523 -1.29 -7.64 -5.21
N PRO A 524 -1.89 -8.74 -5.65
CA PRO A 524 -2.79 -9.52 -4.81
C PRO A 524 -2.06 -10.05 -3.56
N TRP A 525 -2.76 -9.99 -2.44
CA TRP A 525 -2.30 -10.59 -1.19
C TRP A 525 -2.53 -12.10 -1.23
N THR A 526 -1.45 -12.88 -1.32
CA THR A 526 -1.49 -14.35 -1.43
C THR A 526 -1.16 -15.01 -0.10
N ASP A 527 -1.55 -16.29 0.06
CA ASP A 527 -1.22 -17.09 1.25
C ASP A 527 0.29 -17.21 1.49
N ASN A 528 1.10 -17.18 0.43
CA ASN A 528 2.54 -17.20 0.55
C ASN A 528 3.08 -15.90 1.17
N LYS A 529 2.59 -14.74 0.71
CA LYS A 529 2.92 -13.44 1.31
C LYS A 529 2.46 -13.37 2.78
N GLN A 530 1.29 -13.93 3.08
CA GLN A 530 0.80 -14.00 4.47
C GLN A 530 1.73 -14.82 5.36
N LYS A 531 2.20 -15.98 4.91
CA LYS A 531 3.15 -16.83 5.65
C LYS A 531 4.50 -16.14 5.83
N GLN A 532 5.01 -15.50 4.79
CA GLN A 532 6.27 -14.75 4.83
C GLN A 532 6.18 -13.59 5.82
N PHE A 533 5.11 -12.80 5.76
CA PHE A 533 4.83 -11.74 6.71
C PHE A 533 4.77 -12.25 8.17
N GLN A 534 4.03 -13.33 8.42
CA GLN A 534 3.91 -13.91 9.76
C GLN A 534 5.24 -14.46 10.27
N SER A 535 6.06 -15.08 9.42
CA SER A 535 7.40 -15.55 9.76
C SER A 535 8.30 -14.39 10.21
N LEU A 536 8.34 -13.30 9.45
CA LEU A 536 9.11 -12.10 9.81
C LEU A 536 8.58 -11.45 11.08
N GLN A 537 7.26 -11.29 11.22
CA GLN A 537 6.63 -10.71 12.41
C GLN A 537 6.93 -11.53 13.66
N SER A 538 6.98 -12.86 13.55
CA SER A 538 7.29 -13.74 14.68
C SER A 538 8.76 -13.67 15.09
N ALA A 539 9.68 -13.42 14.16
CA ALA A 539 11.11 -13.30 14.41
C ALA A 539 11.51 -11.96 15.05
N MET A 540 10.69 -10.91 14.88
CA MET A 540 11.02 -9.57 15.37
C MET A 540 10.59 -9.37 16.84
N PRO A 541 11.50 -8.95 17.76
CA PRO A 541 11.19 -8.70 19.17
C PRO A 541 10.61 -7.30 19.45
N TRP A 542 10.63 -6.40 18.46
CA TRP A 542 10.10 -5.04 18.54
C TRP A 542 8.67 -4.93 18.03
N TYR A 543 8.12 -3.72 18.06
CA TYR A 543 6.75 -3.46 17.54
C TYR A 543 6.70 -3.67 16.04
N THR A 544 5.62 -4.29 15.58
CA THR A 544 5.34 -4.51 14.17
C THR A 544 3.92 -4.05 13.85
N VAL A 545 3.67 -3.56 12.65
CA VAL A 545 2.30 -3.28 12.21
C VAL A 545 1.53 -4.60 12.12
N TYR A 546 0.30 -4.62 12.63
CA TYR A 546 -0.53 -5.83 12.69
C TYR A 546 -0.78 -6.45 11.32
N HIS A 547 -0.99 -5.65 10.30
CA HIS A 547 -1.15 -6.10 8.92
C HIS A 547 -0.73 -5.00 7.93
N PRO A 548 -0.08 -5.33 6.79
CA PRO A 548 0.36 -4.32 5.82
C PRO A 548 -0.74 -3.44 5.24
N SER A 549 -1.99 -3.92 5.19
CA SER A 549 -3.15 -3.14 4.72
C SER A 549 -3.50 -1.91 5.58
N LEU A 550 -2.93 -1.81 6.77
CA LEU A 550 -3.08 -0.62 7.63
C LEU A 550 -2.26 0.57 7.12
N ILE A 551 -1.33 0.33 6.20
CA ILE A 551 -0.51 1.38 5.59
C ILE A 551 -1.18 1.83 4.30
N ASP A 552 -1.65 3.07 4.27
CA ASP A 552 -2.35 3.64 3.12
C ASP A 552 -1.43 3.79 1.89
N ARG A 553 -2.02 3.73 0.69
CA ARG A 553 -1.30 3.91 -0.57
C ARG A 553 -0.55 5.25 -0.64
N ALA A 554 -1.13 6.33 -0.09
CA ALA A 554 -0.49 7.64 -0.04
C ALA A 554 0.74 7.63 0.87
N VAL A 555 0.71 6.88 1.99
CA VAL A 555 1.86 6.69 2.88
C VAL A 555 2.97 5.93 2.18
N ILE A 556 2.64 4.85 1.45
CA ILE A 556 3.62 4.08 0.67
C ILE A 556 4.32 4.97 -0.35
N GLN A 557 3.56 5.81 -1.05
CA GLN A 557 4.12 6.75 -2.03
C GLN A 557 4.99 7.82 -1.36
N PHE A 558 4.52 8.39 -0.25
CA PHE A 558 5.28 9.34 0.56
C PHE A 558 6.63 8.75 0.98
N ILE A 559 6.64 7.52 1.49
CA ILE A 559 7.86 6.80 1.90
C ILE A 559 8.82 6.62 0.71
N LYS A 560 8.29 6.27 -0.48
CA LYS A 560 9.10 6.11 -1.70
C LYS A 560 9.70 7.43 -2.19
N GLU A 561 8.93 8.52 -2.16
CA GLU A 561 9.35 9.84 -2.66
C GLU A 561 10.23 10.58 -1.67
N GLU A 562 9.79 10.76 -0.43
CA GLU A 562 10.47 11.61 0.56
C GLU A 562 11.63 10.89 1.26
N TRP A 563 11.47 9.60 1.56
CA TRP A 563 12.50 8.80 2.20
C TRP A 563 13.27 7.92 1.22
N GLN A 564 12.97 8.02 -0.08
CA GLN A 564 13.65 7.33 -1.17
C GLN A 564 13.74 5.82 -0.96
N PHE A 565 12.70 5.23 -0.36
CA PHE A 565 12.64 3.80 -0.15
C PHE A 565 12.56 3.04 -1.47
N GLY A 566 13.48 2.10 -1.65
CA GLY A 566 13.52 1.18 -2.79
C GLY A 566 13.28 -0.27 -2.36
N LYS A 567 14.28 -1.13 -2.58
CA LYS A 567 14.23 -2.54 -2.17
C LYS A 567 14.94 -2.81 -0.85
N LYS A 568 16.02 -2.08 -0.54
CA LYS A 568 16.77 -2.30 0.70
C LYS A 568 16.05 -1.70 1.89
N PRO A 569 16.11 -2.34 3.07
CA PRO A 569 15.56 -1.77 4.29
C PRO A 569 16.16 -0.40 4.62
N ILE A 570 15.35 0.48 5.17
CA ILE A 570 15.78 1.78 5.73
C ILE A 570 15.26 1.92 7.15
N LEU A 571 15.94 2.73 7.95
CA LEU A 571 15.58 3.01 9.34
C LEU A 571 15.41 4.52 9.54
N VAL A 572 14.18 4.99 9.42
CA VAL A 572 13.84 6.41 9.61
C VAL A 572 13.66 6.71 11.08
N VAL A 573 14.29 7.76 11.57
CA VAL A 573 14.22 8.13 13.00
C VAL A 573 13.36 9.34 13.22
N LEU A 574 12.32 9.17 14.03
CA LEU A 574 11.45 10.23 14.52
C LEU A 574 11.82 10.60 15.94
N ASP A 575 11.94 11.89 16.21
CA ASP A 575 12.10 12.42 17.57
C ASP A 575 10.77 12.31 18.36
N PRO A 576 10.75 12.64 19.66
CA PRO A 576 9.52 12.63 20.48
C PRO A 576 8.41 13.57 19.99
N HIS A 577 8.71 14.52 19.12
CA HIS A 577 7.77 15.44 18.49
C HIS A 577 7.28 14.97 17.13
N GLY A 578 7.85 13.88 16.58
CA GLY A 578 7.52 13.32 15.26
C GLY A 578 8.32 13.92 14.11
N LYS A 579 9.35 14.75 14.41
CA LYS A 579 10.24 15.28 13.37
C LYS A 579 11.24 14.19 12.93
N VAL A 580 11.48 14.07 11.64
CA VAL A 580 12.52 13.20 11.09
C VAL A 580 13.89 13.80 11.43
N VAL A 581 14.67 13.13 12.25
CA VAL A 581 16.03 13.52 12.66
C VAL A 581 17.12 12.78 11.90
N CYS A 582 16.78 11.66 11.28
CA CYS A 582 17.60 10.94 10.33
C CYS A 582 16.72 10.20 9.31
N PRO A 583 16.92 10.39 8.01
CA PRO A 583 16.13 9.72 6.98
C PRO A 583 16.51 8.24 6.82
N ASN A 584 17.73 7.85 7.18
CA ASN A 584 18.16 6.45 7.22
C ASN A 584 19.31 6.27 8.21
N ALA A 585 18.98 5.83 9.41
CA ALA A 585 19.92 5.53 10.47
C ALA A 585 20.48 4.09 10.44
N LEU A 586 20.02 3.27 9.49
CA LEU A 586 20.43 1.86 9.40
C LEU A 586 21.94 1.75 9.24
N HIS A 587 22.54 2.63 8.44
CA HIS A 587 23.97 2.63 8.18
C HIS A 587 24.79 2.94 9.44
N MET A 588 24.41 3.97 10.22
CA MET A 588 25.13 4.28 11.45
C MET A 588 24.95 3.19 12.50
N MET A 589 23.82 2.48 12.49
CA MET A 589 23.57 1.34 13.38
C MET A 589 24.50 0.16 13.04
N TRP A 590 24.71 -0.15 11.76
CA TRP A 590 25.65 -1.17 11.31
C TRP A 590 27.11 -0.84 11.65
N ILE A 591 27.48 0.45 11.67
CA ILE A 591 28.86 0.87 11.93
C ILE A 591 29.17 0.92 13.43
N TRP A 592 28.34 1.60 14.22
CA TRP A 592 28.61 1.93 15.63
C TRP A 592 27.62 1.33 16.63
N GLY A 593 26.58 0.62 16.18
CA GLY A 593 25.55 0.05 17.06
C GLY A 593 24.92 1.09 17.96
N SER A 594 24.82 0.77 19.25
CA SER A 594 24.20 1.64 20.27
C SER A 594 24.95 2.95 20.51
N LEU A 595 26.25 3.05 20.16
CA LEU A 595 27.02 4.32 20.26
C LEU A 595 26.48 5.40 19.31
N ALA A 596 25.73 5.03 18.28
CA ALA A 596 25.08 5.96 17.37
C ALA A 596 23.88 6.70 17.97
N TYR A 597 23.41 6.30 19.16
CA TYR A 597 22.32 7.01 19.84
C TYR A 597 22.65 8.51 20.02
N PRO A 598 21.75 9.44 19.73
CA PRO A 598 20.31 9.31 19.46
C PRO A 598 19.93 9.11 17.98
N PHE A 599 20.77 8.49 17.19
CA PHE A 599 20.53 8.13 15.78
C PHE A 599 20.12 9.31 14.89
N SER A 600 20.67 10.47 15.15
CA SER A 600 20.43 11.67 14.36
C SER A 600 21.56 11.91 13.34
N THR A 601 21.27 12.60 12.26
CA THR A 601 22.28 13.03 11.26
C THR A 601 23.43 13.82 11.89
N ALA A 602 23.12 14.67 12.89
CA ALA A 602 24.15 15.42 13.63
C ALA A 602 25.07 14.49 14.44
N ARG A 603 24.53 13.41 15.02
CA ARG A 603 25.31 12.40 15.74
C ARG A 603 26.20 11.60 14.77
N GLU A 604 25.66 11.20 13.64
CA GLU A 604 26.40 10.52 12.57
C GLU A 604 27.58 11.37 12.09
N GLU A 605 27.35 12.66 11.87
CA GLU A 605 28.41 13.59 11.47
C GLU A 605 29.47 13.76 12.58
N ALA A 606 29.06 13.81 13.86
CA ALA A 606 30.00 13.90 14.98
C ALA A 606 30.87 12.63 15.10
N LEU A 607 30.29 11.45 14.95
CA LEU A 607 31.02 10.19 14.96
C LEU A 607 32.06 10.12 13.83
N TRP A 608 31.71 10.54 12.61
CA TRP A 608 32.68 10.60 11.50
C TRP A 608 33.78 11.65 11.66
N ARG A 609 33.59 12.69 12.47
CA ARG A 609 34.68 13.65 12.79
C ARG A 609 35.74 13.05 13.70
N GLU A 610 35.32 12.15 14.59
CA GLU A 610 36.19 11.49 15.55
C GLU A 610 36.82 10.21 14.97
N GLU A 611 36.22 9.65 13.91
CA GLU A 611 36.61 8.35 13.35
C GLU A 611 37.76 8.47 12.37
N THR A 612 38.68 7.50 12.45
CA THR A 612 39.83 7.37 11.56
C THR A 612 39.83 5.97 10.94
N TRP A 613 40.59 5.79 9.86
CA TRP A 613 40.77 4.46 9.28
C TRP A 613 41.65 3.61 10.19
N ARG A 614 41.05 2.64 10.84
CA ARG A 614 41.69 1.78 11.83
C ARG A 614 41.06 0.38 11.80
N LEU A 615 41.81 -0.60 12.35
CA LEU A 615 41.43 -2.00 12.29
C LEU A 615 40.11 -2.27 13.06
N GLU A 616 39.93 -1.64 14.22
CA GLU A 616 38.69 -1.77 15.01
C GLU A 616 37.45 -1.36 14.25
N LEU A 617 37.56 -0.33 13.41
CA LEU A 617 36.44 0.10 12.56
C LEU A 617 35.94 -1.05 11.65
N LEU A 618 36.82 -1.99 11.28
CA LEU A 618 36.49 -3.13 10.44
C LEU A 618 35.97 -4.34 11.26
N VAL A 619 36.56 -4.59 12.43
CA VAL A 619 36.37 -5.88 13.13
C VAL A 619 35.69 -5.79 14.50
N ASP A 620 35.47 -4.58 15.04
CA ASP A 620 34.85 -4.40 16.33
C ASP A 620 33.45 -5.03 16.39
N GLY A 621 33.19 -5.83 17.43
CA GLY A 621 31.94 -6.58 17.60
C GLY A 621 31.77 -7.79 16.66
N LEU A 622 32.80 -8.15 15.83
CA LEU A 622 32.75 -9.34 14.97
C LEU A 622 33.44 -10.55 15.65
N ASP A 623 34.65 -10.36 16.16
CA ASP A 623 35.43 -11.42 16.76
C ASP A 623 36.31 -10.88 17.89
N PRO A 624 36.05 -11.24 19.14
CA PRO A 624 36.87 -10.81 20.29
C PRO A 624 38.30 -11.34 20.26
N VAL A 625 38.59 -12.43 19.55
CA VAL A 625 39.92 -12.98 19.38
C VAL A 625 40.86 -11.98 18.71
N ILE A 626 40.36 -11.24 17.70
CA ILE A 626 41.17 -10.25 17.01
C ILE A 626 41.53 -9.09 17.94
N LEU A 627 40.54 -8.61 18.72
CA LEU A 627 40.77 -7.53 19.70
C LEU A 627 41.78 -7.95 20.79
N ASN A 628 41.76 -9.21 21.23
CA ASN A 628 42.73 -9.76 22.16
C ASN A 628 44.13 -9.80 21.51
N TRP A 629 44.25 -10.21 20.24
CA TRP A 629 45.53 -10.19 19.52
C TRP A 629 46.08 -8.78 19.37
N MET A 630 45.21 -7.79 19.15
CA MET A 630 45.62 -6.39 19.15
C MET A 630 46.15 -5.93 20.50
N ALA A 631 45.48 -6.30 21.61
CA ALA A 631 45.94 -6.01 22.97
C ALA A 631 47.27 -6.67 23.28
N GLU A 632 47.54 -7.87 22.76
CA GLU A 632 48.80 -8.59 22.85
C GLU A 632 49.91 -7.99 21.93
N GLY A 633 49.59 -6.98 21.11
CA GLY A 633 50.56 -6.37 20.20
C GLY A 633 50.92 -7.24 18.98
N ARG A 634 50.09 -8.22 18.64
CA ARG A 634 50.30 -9.06 17.44
C ARG A 634 50.06 -8.25 16.18
N TYR A 635 50.74 -8.69 15.14
CA TYR A 635 50.39 -8.30 13.75
C TYR A 635 49.14 -9.08 13.32
N ILE A 636 48.25 -8.43 12.61
CA ILE A 636 47.00 -9.04 12.17
C ILE A 636 46.91 -8.94 10.66
N CYS A 637 46.60 -10.07 10.02
CA CYS A 637 46.38 -10.14 8.59
C CYS A 637 44.95 -10.60 8.31
N LEU A 638 44.07 -9.68 7.90
CA LEU A 638 42.78 -10.02 7.30
C LEU A 638 42.99 -10.33 5.81
N TYR A 639 42.46 -11.43 5.33
CA TYR A 639 42.58 -11.75 3.91
C TYR A 639 41.33 -12.44 3.36
N GLY A 640 41.14 -12.33 2.04
CA GLY A 640 40.05 -12.97 1.32
C GLY A 640 40.46 -13.34 -0.09
N GLY A 641 39.73 -14.26 -0.65
CA GLY A 641 39.89 -14.75 -1.99
C GLY A 641 39.07 -16.01 -2.21
N GLU A 642 38.90 -16.38 -3.47
CA GLU A 642 38.10 -17.56 -3.83
C GLU A 642 38.99 -18.75 -4.20
N ASP A 643 40.22 -18.48 -4.65
CA ASP A 643 41.18 -19.47 -5.14
C ASP A 643 41.96 -20.10 -3.99
N MET A 644 41.74 -21.38 -3.73
CA MET A 644 42.42 -22.15 -2.67
C MET A 644 43.93 -22.30 -2.89
N ASP A 645 44.39 -22.33 -4.16
CA ASP A 645 45.83 -22.43 -4.43
C ASP A 645 46.55 -21.12 -4.07
N TRP A 646 45.87 -19.96 -4.36
CA TRP A 646 46.37 -18.67 -3.88
C TRP A 646 46.33 -18.60 -2.34
N ILE A 647 45.29 -19.04 -1.68
CA ILE A 647 45.14 -19.03 -0.23
C ILE A 647 46.26 -19.84 0.43
N ARG A 648 46.55 -21.04 -0.06
CA ARG A 648 47.65 -21.88 0.49
C ARG A 648 49.01 -21.22 0.30
N LYS A 649 49.28 -20.69 -0.88
CA LYS A 649 50.57 -20.00 -1.18
C LYS A 649 50.74 -18.75 -0.31
N PHE A 650 49.67 -17.97 -0.18
CA PHE A 650 49.67 -16.72 0.56
C PHE A 650 49.89 -16.98 2.08
N THR A 651 49.12 -17.88 2.66
CA THR A 651 49.24 -18.23 4.10
C THR A 651 50.61 -18.83 4.42
N ALA A 652 51.12 -19.71 3.55
CA ALA A 652 52.45 -20.29 3.73
C ALA A 652 53.56 -19.23 3.66
N ALA A 653 53.53 -18.35 2.63
CA ALA A 653 54.53 -17.27 2.48
C ALA A 653 54.47 -16.28 3.65
N THR A 654 53.28 -15.86 4.07
CA THR A 654 53.08 -14.90 5.16
C THR A 654 53.53 -15.46 6.49
N ASN A 655 53.21 -16.72 6.78
CA ASN A 655 53.70 -17.41 7.99
C ASN A 655 55.25 -17.60 7.99
N ALA A 656 55.86 -17.88 6.84
CA ALA A 656 57.30 -17.97 6.68
C ALA A 656 57.97 -16.62 6.97
N VAL A 657 57.42 -15.54 6.46
CA VAL A 657 57.87 -14.15 6.70
C VAL A 657 57.77 -13.82 8.20
N ALA A 658 56.62 -14.08 8.80
CA ALA A 658 56.37 -13.82 10.23
C ALA A 658 57.41 -14.57 11.13
N LYS A 659 57.69 -15.83 10.81
CA LYS A 659 58.70 -16.64 11.49
C LYS A 659 60.12 -16.07 11.32
N THR A 660 60.47 -15.66 10.11
CA THR A 660 61.78 -15.12 9.80
C THR A 660 62.00 -13.73 10.39
N ALA A 661 60.98 -12.91 10.40
CA ALA A 661 60.95 -11.56 11.00
C ALA A 661 60.83 -11.60 12.54
N GLY A 662 60.54 -12.74 13.13
CA GLY A 662 60.27 -12.85 14.56
C GLY A 662 59.05 -12.10 15.07
N ILE A 663 58.03 -11.90 14.22
CA ILE A 663 56.81 -11.16 14.59
C ILE A 663 55.68 -12.12 14.97
N PRO A 664 54.95 -11.82 16.06
CA PRO A 664 53.75 -12.59 16.40
C PRO A 664 52.61 -12.21 15.42
N LEU A 665 52.11 -13.18 14.65
CA LEU A 665 51.11 -12.95 13.59
C LEU A 665 49.84 -13.70 13.90
N GLY A 666 48.68 -13.01 13.68
CA GLY A 666 47.33 -13.61 13.60
C GLY A 666 46.81 -13.42 12.19
N MET A 667 46.38 -14.50 11.56
CA MET A 667 45.77 -14.45 10.22
C MET A 667 44.30 -14.84 10.32
N VAL A 668 43.41 -14.09 9.65
CA VAL A 668 41.98 -14.35 9.62
C VAL A 668 41.48 -14.34 8.18
N TYR A 669 40.83 -15.42 7.80
CA TYR A 669 40.13 -15.48 6.51
C TYR A 669 38.73 -14.83 6.61
N VAL A 670 38.51 -13.81 5.82
CA VAL A 670 37.23 -13.07 5.72
C VAL A 670 36.45 -13.47 4.46
N GLY A 671 37.15 -13.93 3.42
CA GLY A 671 36.49 -14.29 2.17
C GLY A 671 35.98 -13.10 1.36
N LYS A 672 34.85 -13.28 0.70
CA LYS A 672 34.14 -12.30 -0.08
C LYS A 672 32.65 -12.28 0.34
N SER A 673 31.92 -11.23 -0.05
CA SER A 673 30.47 -11.13 0.21
C SER A 673 29.66 -12.23 -0.49
N ASN A 674 30.07 -12.63 -1.70
CA ASN A 674 29.44 -13.67 -2.54
C ASN A 674 30.48 -14.42 -3.40
N PRO A 675 30.23 -15.67 -3.79
CA PRO A 675 29.11 -16.52 -3.42
C PRO A 675 29.31 -17.20 -2.06
N LYS A 676 28.30 -17.23 -1.23
CA LYS A 676 28.34 -17.79 0.15
C LYS A 676 28.82 -19.25 0.21
N ASP A 677 28.40 -20.08 -0.75
CA ASP A 677 28.77 -21.51 -0.76
C ASP A 677 30.26 -21.74 -1.06
N ARG A 678 30.89 -20.86 -1.82
CA ARG A 678 32.34 -20.95 -2.07
C ARG A 678 33.11 -20.53 -0.82
N VAL A 679 32.65 -19.46 -0.14
CA VAL A 679 33.24 -19.04 1.14
C VAL A 679 33.13 -20.13 2.20
N ARG A 680 32.00 -20.81 2.30
CA ARG A 680 31.81 -21.96 3.21
C ARG A 680 32.81 -23.08 2.93
N ARG A 681 32.91 -23.51 1.66
CA ARG A 681 33.87 -24.56 1.27
C ARG A 681 35.34 -24.18 1.56
N ASN A 682 35.68 -22.90 1.32
CA ASN A 682 37.00 -22.40 1.65
C ASN A 682 37.23 -22.39 3.16
N ASN A 683 36.26 -21.98 3.98
CA ASN A 683 36.33 -22.07 5.43
C ASN A 683 36.61 -23.49 5.88
N ASP A 684 35.86 -24.48 5.39
CA ASP A 684 36.03 -25.88 5.74
C ASP A 684 37.44 -26.38 5.38
N THR A 685 37.97 -25.99 4.23
CA THR A 685 39.34 -26.39 3.80
C THR A 685 40.41 -25.70 4.64
N ILE A 686 40.29 -24.38 4.90
CA ILE A 686 41.24 -23.61 5.72
C ILE A 686 41.31 -24.16 7.14
N ALA A 687 40.14 -24.52 7.70
CA ALA A 687 40.07 -25.16 9.01
C ALA A 687 40.71 -26.54 9.03
N SER A 688 40.42 -27.39 8.02
CA SER A 688 40.97 -28.76 7.96
C SER A 688 42.48 -28.77 7.75
N GLU A 689 43.03 -27.81 6.98
CA GLU A 689 44.47 -27.66 6.70
C GLU A 689 45.17 -26.78 7.76
N ASN A 690 44.44 -26.23 8.75
CA ASN A 690 44.94 -25.33 9.78
C ASN A 690 45.79 -24.16 9.23
N LEU A 691 45.28 -23.52 8.16
CA LEU A 691 46.00 -22.44 7.46
C LEU A 691 45.95 -21.12 8.22
N SER A 692 44.82 -20.79 8.82
CA SER A 692 44.55 -19.56 9.57
C SER A 692 43.30 -19.69 10.43
N HIS A 693 43.03 -18.66 11.24
CA HIS A 693 41.76 -18.47 11.92
C HIS A 693 40.65 -18.17 10.88
N ILE A 694 39.46 -18.66 11.16
CA ILE A 694 38.25 -18.45 10.30
C ILE A 694 37.11 -18.00 11.17
N TRP A 695 36.17 -17.26 10.56
CA TRP A 695 34.86 -17.04 11.15
C TRP A 695 33.93 -18.19 10.72
N GLN A 696 33.55 -19.02 11.68
CA GLN A 696 32.71 -20.20 11.44
C GLN A 696 31.31 -19.79 10.99
N ASP A 697 30.78 -18.71 11.58
CA ASP A 697 29.48 -18.15 11.21
C ASP A 697 29.62 -17.21 10.01
N LEU A 698 28.96 -17.58 8.92
CA LEU A 698 28.89 -16.75 7.70
C LEU A 698 28.22 -15.40 7.93
N THR A 699 27.42 -15.27 8.99
CA THR A 699 26.79 -14.00 9.39
C THR A 699 27.86 -12.96 9.75
N SER A 700 28.96 -13.36 10.38
CA SER A 700 30.11 -12.48 10.69
C SER A 700 30.78 -11.95 9.42
N ILE A 701 30.96 -12.83 8.40
CA ILE A 701 31.50 -12.45 7.10
C ILE A 701 30.56 -11.48 6.39
N TRP A 702 29.26 -11.80 6.36
CA TRP A 702 28.23 -10.92 5.81
C TRP A 702 28.24 -9.56 6.50
N TYR A 703 28.31 -9.53 7.84
CA TYR A 703 28.30 -8.29 8.61
C TYR A 703 29.54 -7.42 8.37
N PHE A 704 30.72 -8.04 8.17
CA PHE A 704 31.94 -7.34 7.78
C PHE A 704 31.73 -6.53 6.48
N TRP A 705 31.19 -7.17 5.45
CA TRP A 705 30.98 -6.52 4.16
C TRP A 705 29.85 -5.50 4.18
N VAL A 706 28.73 -5.80 4.85
CA VAL A 706 27.62 -4.87 5.03
C VAL A 706 28.03 -3.64 5.83
N ARG A 707 28.92 -3.80 6.81
CA ARG A 707 29.48 -2.66 7.55
C ARG A 707 30.29 -1.73 6.63
N LEU A 708 31.14 -2.26 5.77
CA LEU A 708 31.88 -1.49 4.76
C LEU A 708 30.94 -0.77 3.79
N GLU A 709 29.94 -1.48 3.29
CA GLU A 709 28.89 -0.86 2.46
C GLU A 709 28.19 0.28 3.21
N SER A 710 27.86 0.06 4.47
CA SER A 710 27.18 1.05 5.30
C SER A 710 28.05 2.26 5.59
N MET A 711 29.34 2.10 5.78
CA MET A 711 30.29 3.22 5.88
C MET A 711 30.25 4.08 4.61
N TRP A 712 30.25 3.46 3.46
CA TRP A 712 30.17 4.18 2.18
C TRP A 712 28.85 4.95 2.05
N TYR A 713 27.70 4.28 2.32
CA TYR A 713 26.40 4.94 2.26
C TYR A 713 26.23 6.05 3.27
N SER A 714 26.70 5.85 4.50
CA SER A 714 26.68 6.88 5.54
C SER A 714 27.44 8.13 5.12
N LYS A 715 28.63 7.97 4.55
CA LYS A 715 29.41 9.11 4.04
C LYS A 715 28.77 9.80 2.83
N VAL A 716 28.17 9.03 1.92
CA VAL A 716 27.41 9.57 0.78
C VAL A 716 26.17 10.34 1.26
N GLN A 717 25.44 9.81 2.24
CA GLN A 717 24.29 10.49 2.85
C GLN A 717 24.68 11.85 3.47
N LEU A 718 25.89 11.96 4.03
CA LEU A 718 26.44 13.20 4.56
C LEU A 718 27.08 14.11 3.49
N GLY A 719 26.96 13.77 2.20
CA GLY A 719 27.50 14.55 1.09
C GLY A 719 29.04 14.50 0.97
N ARG A 720 29.69 13.50 1.61
CA ARG A 720 31.14 13.30 1.51
C ARG A 720 31.49 12.67 0.16
N ASN A 721 32.67 12.98 -0.34
CA ASN A 721 33.21 12.37 -1.55
C ASN A 721 34.60 11.79 -1.34
N ALA A 722 34.99 10.86 -2.18
CA ALA A 722 36.27 10.18 -2.08
C ALA A 722 37.50 11.08 -2.47
N GLU A 723 37.30 12.26 -3.07
CA GLU A 723 38.38 13.15 -3.46
C GLU A 723 39.00 13.80 -2.23
N THR A 724 38.21 14.07 -1.21
CA THR A 724 38.64 14.81 -0.01
C THR A 724 38.63 13.98 1.28
N ASP A 725 38.01 12.82 1.27
CA ASP A 725 37.84 11.97 2.47
C ASP A 725 38.68 10.69 2.37
N HIS A 726 39.80 10.68 3.10
CA HIS A 726 40.72 9.52 3.14
C HIS A 726 40.05 8.23 3.59
N VAL A 727 39.16 8.28 4.60
CA VAL A 727 38.45 7.07 5.09
C VAL A 727 37.57 6.52 3.99
N MET A 728 36.91 7.41 3.20
CA MET A 728 36.10 6.99 2.07
C MET A 728 36.93 6.35 0.94
N GLN A 729 38.15 6.83 0.72
CA GLN A 729 39.07 6.20 -0.25
C GLN A 729 39.42 4.78 0.17
N GLU A 730 39.73 4.55 1.44
CA GLU A 730 40.05 3.21 1.97
C GLU A 730 38.84 2.26 1.92
N ILE A 731 37.64 2.76 2.28
CA ILE A 731 36.38 2.00 2.14
C ILE A 731 36.19 1.54 0.68
N MET A 732 36.35 2.46 -0.28
CA MET A 732 36.20 2.16 -1.70
C MET A 732 37.25 1.14 -2.16
N ARG A 733 38.47 1.22 -1.64
CA ARG A 733 39.53 0.26 -1.94
C ARG A 733 39.11 -1.14 -1.49
N MET A 734 38.60 -1.27 -0.27
CA MET A 734 38.11 -2.54 0.27
C MET A 734 36.93 -3.11 -0.56
N LEU A 735 35.94 -2.28 -0.90
CA LEU A 735 34.84 -2.69 -1.78
C LEU A 735 35.30 -3.10 -3.18
N THR A 736 36.40 -2.52 -3.69
CA THR A 736 37.01 -2.95 -4.97
C THR A 736 37.62 -4.36 -4.83
N TYR A 737 38.17 -4.71 -3.67
CA TYR A 737 38.71 -6.05 -3.45
C TYR A 737 37.62 -7.13 -3.45
N ASP A 738 36.46 -6.85 -2.89
CA ASP A 738 35.30 -7.76 -2.94
C ASP A 738 34.85 -8.04 -4.38
N SER A 739 34.80 -7.02 -5.20
CA SER A 739 34.36 -7.13 -6.60
C SER A 739 35.44 -7.64 -7.58
N SER A 740 36.70 -7.80 -7.15
CA SER A 740 37.80 -8.29 -7.98
C SER A 740 37.84 -9.83 -8.02
N GLU A 741 38.37 -10.44 -9.10
CA GLU A 741 38.53 -11.89 -9.24
C GLU A 741 39.65 -12.46 -8.34
N GLY A 742 40.60 -11.65 -7.97
CA GLY A 742 41.76 -12.07 -7.18
C GLY A 742 41.51 -12.05 -5.66
N GLY A 743 42.50 -12.55 -4.92
CA GLY A 743 42.55 -12.36 -3.47
C GLY A 743 42.92 -10.95 -3.06
N TRP A 744 42.84 -10.69 -1.76
CA TRP A 744 43.23 -9.43 -1.14
C TRP A 744 43.75 -9.67 0.28
N ALA A 745 44.53 -8.73 0.81
CA ALA A 745 44.94 -8.76 2.20
C ALA A 745 45.05 -7.33 2.78
N VAL A 746 44.78 -7.25 4.09
CA VAL A 746 45.01 -6.09 4.94
C VAL A 746 45.91 -6.54 6.08
N PHE A 747 47.05 -5.93 6.21
CA PHE A 747 47.99 -6.19 7.29
C PHE A 747 47.96 -5.01 8.27
N ALA A 748 47.89 -5.28 9.56
CA ALA A 748 47.78 -4.27 10.59
C ALA A 748 48.70 -4.57 11.77
N ARG A 749 49.21 -3.49 12.41
CA ARG A 749 49.84 -3.53 13.73
C ARG A 749 49.23 -2.48 14.64
N GLY A 750 48.61 -2.94 15.73
CA GLY A 750 47.79 -2.04 16.56
C GLY A 750 46.63 -1.48 15.79
N SER A 751 46.16 -0.31 16.18
CA SER A 751 44.95 0.32 15.67
C SER A 751 45.13 0.98 14.28
N ALA A 752 46.16 1.74 14.09
CA ALA A 752 46.29 2.68 12.96
C ALA A 752 47.35 2.30 11.89
N GLU A 753 48.27 1.42 12.20
CA GLU A 753 49.26 1.00 11.20
C GLU A 753 48.70 -0.11 10.32
N MET A 754 48.14 0.26 9.19
CA MET A 754 47.52 -0.64 8.22
C MET A 754 48.15 -0.54 6.84
N ALA A 755 48.22 -1.65 6.13
CA ALA A 755 48.61 -1.71 4.72
C ALA A 755 47.68 -2.69 4.00
N SER A 756 47.16 -2.32 2.84
CA SER A 756 46.25 -3.15 2.07
C SER A 756 46.70 -3.24 0.63
N ALA A 757 46.53 -4.42 -0.01
CA ALA A 757 46.82 -4.59 -1.42
C ALA A 757 46.01 -5.77 -2.00
N LYS A 758 45.97 -5.83 -3.36
CA LYS A 758 45.48 -7.00 -4.10
C LYS A 758 46.31 -8.21 -3.81
N GLY A 759 45.71 -9.39 -3.82
CA GLY A 759 46.32 -10.62 -3.42
C GLY A 759 47.57 -11.00 -4.18
N ALA A 760 47.63 -10.74 -5.51
CA ALA A 760 48.80 -10.98 -6.30
C ALA A 760 50.02 -10.12 -5.86
N ILE A 761 49.80 -8.83 -5.64
CA ILE A 761 50.82 -7.88 -5.20
C ILE A 761 51.28 -8.24 -3.77
N PHE A 762 50.34 -8.57 -2.90
CA PHE A 762 50.66 -8.92 -1.51
C PHE A 762 51.43 -10.25 -1.44
N LEU A 763 51.06 -11.25 -2.26
CA LEU A 763 51.78 -12.51 -2.32
C LEU A 763 53.22 -12.30 -2.81
N THR A 764 53.44 -11.50 -3.86
CA THR A 764 54.77 -11.13 -4.37
C THR A 764 55.57 -10.41 -3.26
N CYS A 765 54.98 -9.45 -2.56
CA CYS A 765 55.62 -8.77 -1.45
C CYS A 765 56.12 -9.75 -0.38
N MET A 766 55.32 -10.74 0.01
CA MET A 766 55.71 -11.75 0.99
C MET A 766 56.79 -12.69 0.46
N GLN A 767 56.73 -13.08 -0.80
CA GLN A 767 57.73 -13.93 -1.45
C GLN A 767 59.10 -13.25 -1.57
N GLU A 768 59.12 -11.94 -1.83
CA GLU A 768 60.33 -11.13 -2.00
C GLU A 768 60.94 -10.67 -0.67
N TYR A 769 60.34 -11.02 0.48
CA TYR A 769 60.84 -10.58 1.80
C TYR A 769 62.36 -10.79 1.97
N ASN A 770 62.81 -12.01 1.81
CA ASN A 770 64.20 -12.43 2.11
C ASN A 770 65.21 -11.86 1.07
N THR A 771 64.76 -11.52 -0.14
CA THR A 771 65.62 -11.12 -1.26
C THR A 771 65.64 -9.61 -1.51
N VAL A 772 64.56 -8.88 -1.11
CA VAL A 772 64.46 -7.49 -1.52
C VAL A 772 64.33 -6.51 -0.34
N TRP A 773 63.50 -6.79 0.64
CA TRP A 773 63.16 -5.78 1.64
C TRP A 773 63.44 -6.16 3.10
N LYS A 774 63.98 -7.34 3.40
CA LYS A 774 64.33 -7.77 4.75
C LYS A 774 65.27 -6.78 5.44
N ASP A 775 66.31 -6.33 4.75
CA ASP A 775 67.33 -5.42 5.30
C ASP A 775 66.77 -4.01 5.63
N GLN A 776 65.56 -3.69 5.12
CA GLN A 776 64.87 -2.42 5.40
C GLN A 776 64.04 -2.51 6.70
N VAL A 777 63.83 -3.69 7.25
CA VAL A 777 63.02 -3.89 8.43
C VAL A 777 63.73 -3.42 9.72
N GLU A 778 65.02 -3.65 9.80
CA GLU A 778 65.82 -3.22 10.96
C GLU A 778 65.83 -1.70 11.14
N PRO A 779 66.10 -0.88 10.10
CA PRO A 779 66.12 0.58 10.26
C PRO A 779 64.77 1.25 10.30
N LYS A 780 63.73 0.68 9.62
CA LYS A 780 62.43 1.33 9.43
C LYS A 780 61.30 0.75 10.26
N GLY A 781 61.45 -0.50 10.71
CA GLY A 781 60.37 -1.32 11.25
C GLY A 781 59.62 -2.10 10.16
N PHE A 782 58.94 -3.20 10.59
CA PHE A 782 58.30 -4.13 9.64
C PHE A 782 57.18 -3.47 8.78
N MET A 783 56.25 -2.73 9.41
CA MET A 783 55.12 -2.12 8.69
C MET A 783 55.56 -1.03 7.69
N PRO A 784 56.45 -0.08 8.05
CA PRO A 784 56.94 0.89 7.10
C PRO A 784 57.70 0.27 5.92
N ALA A 785 58.63 -0.71 6.19
CA ALA A 785 59.35 -1.41 5.15
C ALA A 785 58.45 -2.18 4.17
N MET A 786 57.45 -2.87 4.69
CA MET A 786 56.43 -3.56 3.91
C MET A 786 55.61 -2.58 3.07
N ARG A 787 55.18 -1.42 3.62
CA ARG A 787 54.43 -0.40 2.89
C ARG A 787 55.21 0.20 1.75
N ASP A 788 56.53 0.51 1.99
CA ASP A 788 57.39 1.05 0.97
C ASP A 788 57.55 0.04 -0.19
N HIS A 789 57.67 -1.24 0.13
CA HIS A 789 57.83 -2.27 -0.91
C HIS A 789 56.50 -2.52 -1.65
N LEU A 790 55.38 -2.56 -0.95
CA LEU A 790 54.06 -2.64 -1.59
C LEU A 790 53.81 -1.44 -2.54
N ALA A 791 54.25 -0.24 -2.17
CA ALA A 791 54.16 0.95 -3.03
C ALA A 791 55.02 0.83 -4.30
N GLN A 792 56.18 0.20 -4.21
CA GLN A 792 57.05 -0.07 -5.36
C GLN A 792 56.47 -1.11 -6.32
N LEU A 793 55.80 -2.16 -5.76
CA LEU A 793 55.12 -3.19 -6.52
C LEU A 793 53.81 -2.70 -7.13
N HIS A 794 53.26 -1.61 -6.62
CA HIS A 794 51.99 -1.07 -7.04
C HIS A 794 52.13 -0.42 -8.43
N THR A 795 51.73 -1.13 -9.47
CA THR A 795 51.50 -0.59 -10.79
C THR A 795 50.04 -0.20 -10.93
N PRO A 796 49.73 1.06 -11.19
CA PRO A 796 48.32 1.48 -11.34
C PRO A 796 47.68 0.73 -12.51
N HIS A 797 46.85 -0.25 -12.21
CA HIS A 797 46.10 -0.96 -13.24
C HIS A 797 44.82 -0.17 -13.58
N HIS A 798 44.59 0.07 -14.87
CA HIS A 798 43.43 0.83 -15.36
C HIS A 798 42.09 0.05 -15.37
N CYS A 799 42.05 -1.15 -14.76
CA CYS A 799 40.95 -2.06 -14.85
C CYS A 799 40.34 -2.39 -13.45
N ASN A 800 40.10 -1.37 -12.65
CA ASN A 800 39.37 -1.59 -11.38
C ASN A 800 37.87 -1.54 -11.62
N ARG A 801 37.20 -2.47 -11.02
CA ARG A 801 35.74 -2.58 -11.03
C ARG A 801 35.24 -2.30 -9.62
N LEU A 802 34.37 -1.31 -9.50
CA LEU A 802 33.65 -1.03 -8.25
C LEU A 802 32.17 -1.39 -8.46
N VAL A 803 31.69 -2.34 -7.70
CA VAL A 803 30.28 -2.69 -7.66
C VAL A 803 29.68 -2.01 -6.43
N LEU A 804 28.77 -1.10 -6.66
CA LEU A 804 28.02 -0.47 -5.59
C LEU A 804 26.74 -1.28 -5.36
N PRO A 805 26.54 -1.81 -4.17
CA PRO A 805 25.40 -2.65 -3.88
C PRO A 805 24.13 -1.81 -3.93
N GLY A 806 23.17 -2.28 -4.73
CA GLY A 806 21.77 -1.84 -4.91
C GLY A 806 21.42 -0.46 -4.36
N THR A 807 21.63 0.57 -5.14
CA THR A 807 21.37 1.94 -4.73
C THR A 807 19.89 2.23 -4.69
N ALA A 808 19.36 2.48 -3.52
CA ALA A 808 18.09 3.18 -3.35
C ALA A 808 18.25 4.70 -3.48
N GLY A 809 19.42 5.21 -3.84
CA GLY A 809 19.73 6.63 -3.93
C GLY A 809 20.32 7.03 -5.29
N LYS A 810 20.61 8.32 -5.44
CA LYS A 810 21.28 8.85 -6.63
C LYS A 810 22.65 8.20 -6.76
N ILE A 811 22.90 7.51 -7.85
CA ILE A 811 24.23 7.04 -8.19
C ILE A 811 25.11 8.29 -8.35
N PRO A 812 26.26 8.39 -7.66
CA PRO A 812 27.16 9.53 -7.82
C PRO A 812 27.49 9.75 -9.31
N GLU A 813 27.40 10.98 -9.77
CA GLU A 813 27.72 11.28 -11.16
C GLU A 813 29.20 11.05 -11.48
N ARG A 814 30.04 11.22 -10.47
CA ARG A 814 31.48 11.09 -10.60
C ARG A 814 32.05 10.28 -9.46
N ILE A 815 32.78 9.24 -9.78
CA ILE A 815 33.54 8.41 -8.83
C ILE A 815 34.97 8.38 -9.30
N ILE A 816 35.91 8.57 -8.36
CA ILE A 816 37.33 8.51 -8.62
C ILE A 816 37.85 7.11 -8.24
N CYS A 817 38.66 6.52 -9.10
CA CYS A 817 39.33 5.26 -8.79
C CYS A 817 40.28 5.44 -7.60
N SER A 818 40.13 4.63 -6.56
CA SER A 818 40.95 4.66 -5.35
C SER A 818 42.42 4.24 -5.60
N GLU A 819 42.72 3.62 -6.74
CA GLU A 819 44.07 3.18 -7.06
C GLU A 819 44.81 4.16 -8.00
N CYS A 820 44.18 4.67 -9.04
CA CYS A 820 44.84 5.50 -10.04
C CYS A 820 44.36 6.96 -10.10
N GLY A 821 43.40 7.36 -9.28
CA GLY A 821 42.89 8.72 -9.19
C GLY A 821 42.07 9.18 -10.41
N ARG A 822 41.82 8.32 -11.40
CA ARG A 822 41.03 8.66 -12.59
C ARG A 822 39.55 8.58 -12.34
N VAL A 823 38.78 9.35 -13.10
CA VAL A 823 37.31 9.26 -13.08
C VAL A 823 36.91 7.90 -13.66
N MET A 824 36.07 7.17 -12.93
CA MET A 824 35.53 5.89 -13.35
C MET A 824 34.31 6.11 -14.26
N GLU A 825 34.21 5.30 -15.31
CA GLU A 825 33.04 5.29 -16.18
C GLU A 825 31.93 4.47 -15.53
N LYS A 826 30.68 4.93 -15.70
CA LYS A 826 29.50 4.18 -15.29
C LYS A 826 29.23 3.06 -16.28
N PHE A 827 29.21 1.85 -15.79
CA PHE A 827 28.86 0.67 -16.56
C PHE A 827 27.58 0.05 -15.99
N LEU A 828 26.56 -0.15 -16.83
CA LEU A 828 25.32 -0.79 -16.44
C LEU A 828 25.36 -2.27 -16.75
N MET A 829 25.19 -3.10 -15.72
CA MET A 829 25.16 -4.56 -15.87
C MET A 829 23.88 -5.10 -15.20
N TYR A 830 23.18 -5.98 -15.91
CA TYR A 830 22.09 -6.75 -15.34
C TYR A 830 22.62 -8.06 -14.78
N ARG A 831 22.25 -8.37 -13.54
CA ARG A 831 22.60 -9.62 -12.88
C ARG A 831 21.31 -10.34 -12.49
N CYS A 832 21.25 -11.67 -12.70
CA CYS A 832 20.18 -12.49 -12.16
C CYS A 832 20.32 -12.57 -10.63
N CYS A 833 19.19 -12.52 -9.91
CA CYS A 833 19.19 -12.45 -8.44
C CYS A 833 19.57 -13.77 -7.76
N ASP A 834 19.63 -14.88 -8.49
CA ASP A 834 19.74 -16.23 -7.94
C ASP A 834 21.18 -16.79 -7.94
N GLU A 835 22.21 -15.96 -8.14
CA GLU A 835 23.62 -16.38 -8.06
C GLU A 835 24.36 -15.71 -6.88
#